data_5c5a3f6261bb5583f8490a06eb854dc6
#
_entry.id   5c5a3f6261bb5583f8490a06eb854dc6
#
_cell.length_a   1.000
_cell.length_b   1.000
_cell.length_c   1.000
_cell.angle_alpha   90.00
_cell.angle_beta   90.00
_cell.angle_gamma   90.00
#
_symmetry.space_group_name_H-M   'P 1'
#
loop_
_entity.id
_entity.type
_entity.pdbx_description
1 polymer ?
#
loop_
_entity_poly.entity_id
_entity_poly.type
_entity_poly.pdbx_seq_one_letter_code
_entity_poly.pdbx_strand_id
1 'polypeptide(L)'
;MPAQHCTKHYALGTNYAILLPMRKATAIATAALALACGAATVTETEIELATYPFYDPDPVPATGDMRYPYFFFDGTSATNAPRKWKAVILENDKIKVTIIPEIGGKIWGAVDKKTGRDFIYFNNVVKFRNVARRGPWCSGGIEFNFGIYGHTPSTATPVSYFWARHPHGVVSCDLSDTDLICRTTWHVVVELADGNDFFTTHSTWYNGSGFFTPYYHWMNAAYSVRGDPEFFFPGAAYIGHNGDSHAWPVDERGRNLSRYSNNAFGHSKSYHVLDGDNSFYGIWWPEYGIGSYHENGVMYKYGRKIWLWALSREGGIWEDLLTDRDGQYAELQSGLFFNQPADTLTTPFKHAAFAPGATVSFGEKWGVARSRVELVARMNPTNYVKRPQTMPADFDWSTAYGLFLKGRQFIRRRMDRDGEKTLLECLAKEPYYAPALEQLASLAVRRGKYAEAHSYAQRALAIDTYSPEANYADGQAFFAEGNMRAAKERLGIAALSPEFRTAAFALAAKAELRDGNWEGARGMAAESLRSNRDNRDAILALHVADRKLGKKNDESIWWFLRQSRLFHAMRYELNLITPTSETMEKYVERCEFPHEVYLEIGTWYDEAGLAEDAQALFRKAAATSPVGGIRLAYVLHRVGNDAGAKAALDAVAAQPIAFAMPFRRESLTALHWAAKTRGEWKFKYLAAVCLAANAWDAEADLLLARCGDSPDDAIFYLYRATRETGEARLKDLRAAAKLGGCGWRAGHAFYRHFAEAKDWESALKEIEPYVAKHPEANLVKLDYADALSRTGRNGKAIAFLEKATVLPSEGGNDALASWIRAWRGVAEAALARGDKAAAKAAVAKALSFPENLGRGKPYDKPEKGTPDKPGLLSDWPDSLLKLVPSA
;
A
#
# COMPACT_ATOMS: atom_id res chain seq x y z
N MET A 1 36.95 -14.69 -16.47
CA MET A 1 36.66 -16.12 -16.73
C MET A 1 35.12 -16.26 -16.68
N PRO A 2 34.50 -16.79 -17.72
CA PRO A 2 33.03 -16.78 -17.82
C PRO A 2 32.42 -17.96 -17.07
N ALA A 3 31.36 -17.69 -16.31
CA ALA A 3 30.51 -18.71 -15.70
C ALA A 3 29.54 -19.24 -16.75
N GLN A 4 29.57 -20.53 -16.99
CA GLN A 4 28.67 -21.23 -17.88
C GLN A 4 27.27 -21.32 -17.28
N HIS A 5 26.29 -20.78 -17.99
CA HIS A 5 24.86 -20.95 -17.70
C HIS A 5 24.39 -22.32 -18.19
N CYS A 6 23.84 -23.09 -17.29
CA CYS A 6 23.08 -24.29 -17.60
C CYS A 6 21.60 -23.91 -17.77
N THR A 7 21.19 -23.60 -18.99
CA THR A 7 19.79 -23.42 -19.38
C THR A 7 19.22 -24.75 -19.81
N LYS A 8 18.35 -25.37 -18.99
CA LYS A 8 17.48 -26.43 -19.47
C LYS A 8 16.25 -25.80 -20.11
N HIS A 9 16.20 -25.86 -21.44
CA HIS A 9 15.01 -25.59 -22.22
C HIS A 9 13.96 -26.69 -21.97
N TYR A 10 12.81 -26.31 -21.45
CA TYR A 10 11.58 -27.12 -21.57
C TYR A 10 10.79 -26.58 -22.76
N ALA A 11 10.88 -27.27 -23.88
CA ALA A 11 9.96 -27.12 -24.99
C ALA A 11 8.65 -27.85 -24.63
N LEU A 12 7.56 -27.09 -24.45
CA LEU A 12 6.22 -27.65 -24.32
C LEU A 12 5.40 -27.23 -25.53
N GLY A 13 5.16 -28.19 -26.38
CA GLY A 13 4.25 -28.13 -27.52
C GLY A 13 2.82 -28.46 -27.12
N THR A 14 1.95 -27.58 -27.53
CA THR A 14 0.62 -27.76 -28.16
C THR A 14 -0.56 -28.41 -27.45
N ASN A 15 -1.67 -27.74 -27.72
CA ASN A 15 -3.10 -28.06 -27.67
C ASN A 15 -3.82 -27.91 -26.33
N TYR A 16 -4.48 -26.73 -26.21
CA TYR A 16 -5.45 -26.44 -25.15
C TYR A 16 -6.88 -26.55 -25.70
N ALA A 17 -7.66 -27.47 -25.14
CA ALA A 17 -9.10 -27.42 -25.24
C ALA A 17 -9.68 -26.55 -24.11
N ILE A 18 -10.41 -25.54 -24.47
CA ILE A 18 -11.15 -24.65 -23.52
C ILE A 18 -12.43 -25.42 -23.15
N LEU A 19 -12.55 -25.86 -21.90
CA LEU A 19 -13.80 -26.40 -21.35
C LEU A 19 -14.60 -25.23 -20.75
N LEU A 20 -15.78 -24.98 -21.31
CA LEU A 20 -16.81 -24.07 -20.83
C LEU A 20 -17.37 -24.52 -19.47
N PRO A 21 -17.94 -23.63 -18.64
CA PRO A 21 -18.36 -23.95 -17.27
C PRO A 21 -19.54 -24.91 -17.24
N MET A 22 -19.31 -26.09 -16.68
CA MET A 22 -20.34 -27.07 -16.38
C MET A 22 -21.21 -26.63 -15.20
N ARG A 23 -22.50 -27.02 -15.19
CA ARG A 23 -23.48 -26.70 -14.15
C ARG A 23 -23.00 -27.13 -12.75
N LYS A 24 -23.30 -26.33 -11.71
CA LYS A 24 -22.74 -26.42 -10.34
C LYS A 24 -22.78 -27.84 -9.72
N ALA A 25 -23.80 -28.64 -9.94
CA ALA A 25 -23.91 -29.98 -9.37
C ALA A 25 -22.92 -31.01 -10.01
N THR A 26 -22.66 -30.87 -11.31
CA THR A 26 -21.70 -31.73 -12.04
C THR A 26 -20.26 -31.37 -11.67
N ALA A 27 -19.99 -30.09 -11.39
CA ALA A 27 -18.66 -29.61 -10.97
C ALA A 27 -18.26 -30.17 -9.59
N ILE A 28 -19.19 -30.26 -8.64
CA ILE A 28 -18.93 -30.82 -7.31
C ILE A 28 -18.65 -32.34 -7.39
N ALA A 29 -19.42 -33.07 -8.19
CA ALA A 29 -19.20 -34.53 -8.39
C ALA A 29 -17.87 -34.80 -9.11
N THR A 30 -17.49 -33.99 -10.10
CA THR A 30 -16.19 -34.10 -10.81
C THR A 30 -15.02 -33.73 -9.93
N ALA A 31 -15.14 -32.73 -9.06
CA ALA A 31 -14.11 -32.35 -8.10
C ALA A 31 -13.91 -33.47 -7.05
N ALA A 32 -14.99 -34.05 -6.53
CA ALA A 32 -14.91 -35.16 -5.57
C ALA A 32 -14.25 -36.42 -6.16
N LEU A 33 -14.52 -36.73 -7.43
CA LEU A 33 -13.90 -37.87 -8.13
C LEU A 33 -12.40 -37.59 -8.44
N ALA A 34 -12.03 -36.38 -8.82
CA ALA A 34 -10.64 -35.98 -9.05
C ALA A 34 -9.81 -36.04 -7.75
N LEU A 35 -10.34 -35.58 -6.64
CA LEU A 35 -9.71 -35.69 -5.32
C LEU A 35 -9.48 -37.13 -4.88
N ALA A 36 -10.39 -38.04 -5.21
CA ALA A 36 -10.23 -39.46 -4.93
C ALA A 36 -9.08 -40.10 -5.72
N CYS A 37 -8.63 -39.48 -6.84
CA CYS A 37 -7.49 -39.90 -7.66
C CYS A 37 -6.20 -39.14 -7.36
N GLY A 38 -6.16 -38.26 -6.30
CA GLY A 38 -4.99 -37.47 -5.95
C GLY A 38 -4.76 -36.22 -6.82
N ALA A 39 -5.64 -35.95 -7.79
CA ALA A 39 -5.51 -34.84 -8.73
C ALA A 39 -5.81 -33.50 -8.06
N ALA A 40 -4.99 -32.48 -8.38
CA ALA A 40 -5.25 -31.12 -7.93
C ALA A 40 -6.50 -30.52 -8.61
N THR A 41 -7.28 -29.83 -7.82
CA THR A 41 -8.52 -29.18 -8.26
C THR A 41 -8.52 -27.69 -7.90
N VAL A 42 -9.17 -26.89 -8.75
CA VAL A 42 -9.47 -25.49 -8.43
C VAL A 42 -10.98 -25.28 -8.48
N THR A 43 -11.52 -24.63 -7.46
CA THR A 43 -12.94 -24.34 -7.33
C THR A 43 -13.13 -22.90 -6.84
N GLU A 44 -13.96 -22.15 -7.55
CA GLU A 44 -14.46 -20.85 -7.05
C GLU A 44 -15.77 -21.12 -6.29
N THR A 45 -15.84 -20.62 -5.06
CA THR A 45 -16.98 -20.81 -4.15
C THR A 45 -17.18 -19.58 -3.26
N GLU A 46 -18.16 -19.66 -2.39
CA GLU A 46 -18.35 -18.71 -1.29
C GLU A 46 -18.07 -19.41 0.04
N ILE A 47 -17.37 -18.72 0.94
CA ILE A 47 -17.22 -19.13 2.33
C ILE A 47 -17.86 -18.10 3.24
N GLU A 48 -18.55 -18.54 4.27
CA GLU A 48 -19.17 -17.66 5.25
C GLU A 48 -18.27 -17.52 6.46
N LEU A 49 -17.94 -16.26 6.82
CA LEU A 49 -17.12 -15.93 7.98
C LEU A 49 -17.78 -14.82 8.79
N ALA A 50 -17.68 -14.92 10.11
CA ALA A 50 -18.02 -13.81 10.99
C ALA A 50 -17.16 -12.60 10.64
N THR A 51 -17.80 -11.48 10.27
CA THR A 51 -17.09 -10.32 9.72
C THR A 51 -17.41 -9.06 10.52
N TYR A 52 -16.35 -8.39 11.00
CA TYR A 52 -16.39 -7.04 11.55
C TYR A 52 -16.03 -6.05 10.43
N PRO A 53 -17.00 -5.42 9.78
CA PRO A 53 -16.73 -4.61 8.60
C PRO A 53 -16.01 -3.30 8.93
N PHE A 54 -15.41 -2.72 7.92
CA PHE A 54 -15.05 -1.30 7.90
C PHE A 54 -16.08 -0.53 7.09
N TYR A 55 -16.19 0.77 7.36
CA TYR A 55 -17.18 1.66 6.75
C TYR A 55 -16.69 3.11 6.79
N ASP A 56 -17.53 4.03 6.36
CA ASP A 56 -17.30 5.47 6.42
C ASP A 56 -16.04 5.93 5.69
N PRO A 57 -15.97 5.65 4.36
CA PRO A 57 -14.87 6.17 3.54
C PRO A 57 -14.90 7.71 3.52
N ASP A 58 -13.72 8.33 3.65
CA ASP A 58 -13.60 9.79 3.62
C ASP A 58 -13.65 10.31 2.17
N PRO A 59 -14.65 11.12 1.80
CA PRO A 59 -14.78 11.64 0.45
C PRO A 59 -13.88 12.86 0.19
N VAL A 60 -13.22 13.42 1.21
CA VAL A 60 -12.41 14.62 1.09
C VAL A 60 -10.99 14.26 0.64
N PRO A 61 -10.48 14.84 -0.47
CA PRO A 61 -9.11 14.58 -0.93
C PRO A 61 -8.04 15.02 0.08
N ALA A 62 -7.14 14.12 0.42
CA ALA A 62 -6.00 14.40 1.30
C ALA A 62 -4.70 14.61 0.49
N THR A 63 -4.68 15.61 -0.41
CA THR A 63 -3.59 15.83 -1.39
C THR A 63 -2.21 16.08 -0.78
N GLY A 64 -2.13 16.46 0.49
CA GLY A 64 -0.88 16.60 1.25
C GLY A 64 -0.38 15.32 1.89
N ASP A 65 -1.17 14.26 1.90
CA ASP A 65 -0.83 12.97 2.50
C ASP A 65 -0.13 12.05 1.48
N MET A 66 0.84 11.28 1.96
CA MET A 66 1.61 10.35 1.11
C MET A 66 0.76 9.17 0.58
N ARG A 67 -0.43 8.98 1.08
CA ARG A 67 -1.38 7.93 0.67
C ARG A 67 -2.30 8.37 -0.47
N TYR A 68 -2.37 9.66 -0.77
CA TYR A 68 -3.14 10.14 -1.91
C TYR A 68 -2.67 9.47 -3.20
N PRO A 69 -3.55 8.95 -4.07
CA PRO A 69 -4.99 9.24 -4.22
C PRO A 69 -5.94 8.28 -3.48
N TYR A 70 -5.44 7.42 -2.63
CA TYR A 70 -6.33 6.57 -1.85
C TYR A 70 -7.05 7.40 -0.78
N PHE A 71 -8.37 7.21 -0.64
CA PHE A 71 -9.14 7.76 0.47
C PHE A 71 -9.03 6.86 1.72
N PHE A 72 -9.34 7.41 2.88
CA PHE A 72 -9.33 6.71 4.15
C PHE A 72 -10.66 6.05 4.44
N PHE A 73 -10.64 5.08 5.35
CA PHE A 73 -11.83 4.56 6.01
C PHE A 73 -11.72 4.90 7.50
N ASP A 74 -12.67 5.67 7.99
CA ASP A 74 -12.64 6.20 9.36
C ASP A 74 -13.38 5.32 10.36
N GLY A 75 -14.23 4.40 9.89
CA GLY A 75 -15.05 3.53 10.70
C GLY A 75 -14.64 2.05 10.65
N THR A 76 -14.52 1.44 11.82
CA THR A 76 -14.40 -0.02 11.98
C THR A 76 -15.46 -0.51 12.96
N SER A 77 -16.12 -1.63 12.65
CA SER A 77 -17.21 -2.14 13.48
C SER A 77 -16.71 -2.83 14.77
N ALA A 78 -17.40 -2.59 15.87
CA ALA A 78 -17.22 -3.33 17.12
C ALA A 78 -18.03 -4.63 17.17
N THR A 79 -18.94 -4.85 16.20
CA THR A 79 -19.81 -6.03 16.11
C THR A 79 -19.62 -6.74 14.79
N ASN A 80 -19.81 -8.06 14.79
CA ASN A 80 -19.73 -8.87 13.59
C ASN A 80 -21.13 -9.29 13.09
N ALA A 81 -21.17 -9.70 11.83
CA ALA A 81 -22.27 -10.43 11.23
C ALA A 81 -21.71 -11.47 10.24
N PRO A 82 -22.41 -12.57 9.98
CA PRO A 82 -22.04 -13.51 8.94
C PRO A 82 -21.98 -12.79 7.58
N ARG A 83 -20.87 -12.96 6.85
CA ARG A 83 -20.70 -12.47 5.48
C ARG A 83 -20.11 -13.55 4.60
N LYS A 84 -20.64 -13.68 3.40
CA LYS A 84 -20.12 -14.55 2.36
C LYS A 84 -19.02 -13.84 1.59
N TRP A 85 -17.89 -14.50 1.47
CA TRP A 85 -16.70 -14.04 0.75
C TRP A 85 -16.43 -14.96 -0.43
N LYS A 86 -16.12 -14.41 -1.58
CA LYS A 86 -15.60 -15.22 -2.70
C LYS A 86 -14.28 -15.85 -2.33
N ALA A 87 -14.17 -17.14 -2.54
CA ALA A 87 -12.96 -17.91 -2.29
C ALA A 87 -12.58 -18.74 -3.51
N VAL A 88 -11.31 -18.78 -3.83
CA VAL A 88 -10.70 -19.72 -4.75
C VAL A 88 -9.98 -20.78 -3.92
N ILE A 89 -10.40 -22.02 -4.05
CA ILE A 89 -9.83 -23.16 -3.34
C ILE A 89 -8.95 -23.95 -4.30
N LEU A 90 -7.67 -24.09 -3.96
CA LEU A 90 -6.75 -25.03 -4.59
C LEU A 90 -6.60 -26.24 -3.66
N GLU A 91 -6.85 -27.44 -4.15
CA GLU A 91 -6.89 -28.62 -3.28
C GLU A 91 -6.42 -29.87 -4.03
N ASN A 92 -5.59 -30.69 -3.37
CA ASN A 92 -5.23 -32.05 -3.81
C ASN A 92 -5.47 -33.07 -2.67
N ASP A 93 -4.89 -34.25 -2.75
CA ASP A 93 -5.00 -35.29 -1.72
C ASP A 93 -4.31 -34.92 -0.40
N LYS A 94 -3.34 -34.00 -0.39
CA LYS A 94 -2.49 -33.67 0.76
C LYS A 94 -2.82 -32.35 1.43
N ILE A 95 -3.06 -31.30 0.64
CA ILE A 95 -3.28 -29.95 1.20
C ILE A 95 -4.47 -29.27 0.53
N LYS A 96 -5.01 -28.29 1.25
CA LYS A 96 -6.05 -27.36 0.79
C LYS A 96 -5.60 -25.92 1.06
N VAL A 97 -5.59 -25.10 0.02
CA VAL A 97 -5.23 -23.67 0.07
C VAL A 97 -6.45 -22.82 -0.25
N THR A 98 -6.79 -21.91 0.62
CA THR A 98 -7.94 -21.00 0.49
C THR A 98 -7.44 -19.59 0.18
N ILE A 99 -7.94 -18.98 -0.90
CA ILE A 99 -7.57 -17.62 -1.35
C ILE A 99 -8.84 -16.77 -1.35
N ILE A 100 -8.78 -15.54 -0.82
CA ILE A 100 -9.91 -14.59 -0.84
C ILE A 100 -9.51 -13.36 -1.67
N PRO A 101 -9.90 -13.29 -2.96
CA PRO A 101 -9.56 -12.17 -3.83
C PRO A 101 -10.13 -10.82 -3.37
N GLU A 102 -11.26 -10.84 -2.67
CA GLU A 102 -11.95 -9.64 -2.16
C GLU A 102 -11.24 -9.00 -0.96
N ILE A 103 -10.23 -9.66 -0.39
CA ILE A 103 -9.42 -9.16 0.75
C ILE A 103 -7.96 -9.11 0.31
N GLY A 104 -7.60 -8.18 -0.57
CA GLY A 104 -6.24 -7.95 -1.03
C GLY A 104 -5.61 -9.12 -1.78
N GLY A 105 -6.39 -10.11 -2.25
CA GLY A 105 -5.87 -11.34 -2.84
C GLY A 105 -5.14 -12.25 -1.85
N LYS A 106 -5.43 -12.14 -0.57
CA LYS A 106 -4.77 -12.87 0.51
C LYS A 106 -4.98 -14.38 0.38
N ILE A 107 -3.91 -15.17 0.55
CA ILE A 107 -4.05 -16.59 0.85
C ILE A 107 -4.56 -16.66 2.29
N TRP A 108 -5.84 -16.98 2.47
CA TRP A 108 -6.51 -16.89 3.77
C TRP A 108 -6.05 -17.96 4.75
N GLY A 109 -5.60 -19.10 4.25
CA GLY A 109 -5.03 -20.18 5.05
C GLY A 109 -4.69 -21.40 4.21
N ALA A 110 -3.92 -22.32 4.79
CA ALA A 110 -3.60 -23.61 4.18
C ALA A 110 -3.60 -24.74 5.22
N VAL A 111 -4.28 -25.84 4.89
CA VAL A 111 -4.51 -26.98 5.78
C VAL A 111 -3.77 -28.20 5.27
N ASP A 112 -3.07 -28.91 6.16
CA ASP A 112 -2.57 -30.28 5.94
C ASP A 112 -3.70 -31.28 6.16
N LYS A 113 -4.15 -31.96 5.10
CA LYS A 113 -5.28 -32.89 5.17
C LYS A 113 -4.99 -34.15 6.00
N LYS A 114 -3.73 -34.52 6.15
CA LYS A 114 -3.34 -35.67 6.97
C LYS A 114 -3.60 -35.45 8.46
N THR A 115 -3.35 -34.25 8.95
CA THR A 115 -3.50 -33.89 10.37
C THR A 115 -4.74 -33.06 10.66
N GLY A 116 -5.37 -32.48 9.60
CA GLY A 116 -6.46 -31.54 9.72
C GLY A 116 -6.06 -30.17 10.28
N ARG A 117 -4.74 -29.87 10.34
CA ARG A 117 -4.21 -28.66 10.95
C ARG A 117 -3.77 -27.64 9.92
N ASP A 118 -3.96 -26.38 10.27
CA ASP A 118 -3.43 -25.26 9.51
C ASP A 118 -1.89 -25.23 9.62
N PHE A 119 -1.21 -25.22 8.47
CA PHE A 119 0.22 -24.91 8.39
C PHE A 119 0.48 -23.48 7.92
N ILE A 120 -0.56 -22.78 7.45
CA ILE A 120 -0.71 -21.33 7.35
C ILE A 120 -2.00 -21.00 8.10
N TYR A 121 -1.93 -20.13 9.10
CA TYR A 121 -3.03 -19.82 10.01
C TYR A 121 -4.27 -19.31 9.26
N PHE A 122 -5.37 -20.03 9.38
CA PHE A 122 -6.68 -19.65 8.89
C PHE A 122 -7.42 -18.85 9.98
N ASN A 123 -7.65 -17.56 9.75
CA ASN A 123 -8.40 -16.75 10.70
C ASN A 123 -9.92 -17.05 10.59
N ASN A 124 -10.54 -17.47 11.70
CA ASN A 124 -11.96 -17.81 11.75
C ASN A 124 -12.87 -16.58 11.71
N VAL A 125 -12.30 -15.37 11.81
CA VAL A 125 -13.03 -14.11 11.71
C VAL A 125 -12.34 -13.14 10.75
N VAL A 126 -13.11 -12.33 10.04
CA VAL A 126 -12.62 -11.19 9.28
C VAL A 126 -12.81 -9.95 10.13
N LYS A 127 -11.74 -9.48 10.77
CA LYS A 127 -11.75 -8.26 11.59
C LYS A 127 -10.97 -7.16 10.89
N PHE A 128 -11.69 -6.22 10.29
CA PHE A 128 -11.06 -5.02 9.76
C PHE A 128 -10.79 -4.04 10.91
N ARG A 129 -9.52 -3.67 11.06
CA ARG A 129 -9.04 -2.77 12.11
C ARG A 129 -8.14 -1.70 11.52
N ASN A 130 -8.05 -0.57 12.19
CA ASN A 130 -7.21 0.55 11.78
C ASN A 130 -5.73 0.25 12.09
N VAL A 131 -5.11 -0.53 11.25
CA VAL A 131 -3.70 -0.95 11.33
C VAL A 131 -2.92 -0.54 10.08
N ALA A 132 -3.53 -0.62 8.89
CA ALA A 132 -2.91 -0.21 7.64
C ALA A 132 -3.02 1.30 7.41
N ARG A 133 -2.26 1.81 6.44
CA ARG A 133 -2.20 3.25 6.12
C ARG A 133 -3.54 3.87 5.69
N ARG A 134 -4.45 3.08 5.11
CA ARG A 134 -5.83 3.51 4.76
C ARG A 134 -6.84 3.30 5.87
N GLY A 135 -6.44 2.72 6.97
CA GLY A 135 -7.28 2.33 8.08
C GLY A 135 -7.48 0.81 8.14
N PRO A 136 -8.32 0.19 7.30
CA PRO A 136 -8.66 -1.22 7.45
C PRO A 136 -7.52 -2.16 7.03
N TRP A 137 -7.28 -3.12 7.91
CA TRP A 137 -6.43 -4.28 7.69
C TRP A 137 -7.06 -5.47 8.42
N CYS A 138 -6.84 -6.68 7.93
CA CYS A 138 -7.26 -7.89 8.61
C CYS A 138 -6.11 -8.90 8.69
N SER A 139 -6.11 -9.66 9.77
CA SER A 139 -5.06 -10.61 10.13
C SER A 139 -5.26 -12.00 9.55
N GLY A 140 -4.23 -12.83 9.64
CA GLY A 140 -4.23 -14.22 9.20
C GLY A 140 -3.76 -14.43 7.77
N GLY A 141 -3.48 -15.65 7.41
CA GLY A 141 -3.06 -16.06 6.08
C GLY A 141 -1.73 -15.49 5.61
N ILE A 142 -1.58 -15.33 4.30
CA ILE A 142 -0.41 -14.72 3.67
C ILE A 142 -0.84 -13.46 2.93
N GLU A 143 -0.21 -12.36 3.24
CA GLU A 143 -0.40 -11.04 2.64
C GLU A 143 0.82 -10.66 1.79
N PHE A 144 0.56 -10.11 0.61
CA PHE A 144 1.59 -9.62 -0.30
C PHE A 144 1.59 -8.10 -0.34
N ASN A 145 2.72 -7.48 -0.03
CA ASN A 145 2.88 -6.03 0.03
C ASN A 145 3.88 -5.55 -1.01
N PHE A 146 3.46 -4.61 -1.86
CA PHE A 146 4.26 -4.03 -2.93
C PHE A 146 4.10 -2.50 -2.95
N GLY A 147 5.19 -1.77 -3.21
CA GLY A 147 5.17 -0.34 -3.43
C GLY A 147 5.64 0.46 -2.24
N ILE A 148 4.75 1.18 -1.56
CA ILE A 148 5.10 2.05 -0.44
C ILE A 148 5.44 1.26 0.83
N TYR A 149 6.19 1.90 1.73
CA TYR A 149 6.53 1.29 3.02
C TYR A 149 5.29 1.02 3.88
N GLY A 150 5.19 -0.19 4.40
CA GLY A 150 4.08 -0.67 5.21
C GLY A 150 3.16 -1.61 4.43
N HIS A 151 1.91 -1.73 4.89
CA HIS A 151 0.91 -2.55 4.21
C HIS A 151 0.47 -1.90 2.90
N THR A 152 0.35 -2.70 1.84
CA THR A 152 -0.15 -2.25 0.55
C THR A 152 -1.57 -1.66 0.70
N PRO A 153 -1.88 -0.52 0.05
CA PRO A 153 -3.19 0.12 0.19
C PRO A 153 -4.39 -0.76 -0.18
N SER A 154 -4.22 -1.74 -1.06
CA SER A 154 -5.27 -2.71 -1.46
C SER A 154 -5.38 -3.95 -0.55
N THR A 155 -4.66 -4.02 0.57
CA THR A 155 -4.58 -5.23 1.41
C THR A 155 -5.92 -5.70 1.99
N ALA A 156 -6.93 -4.82 2.05
CA ALA A 156 -8.26 -5.12 2.58
C ALA A 156 -9.38 -5.00 1.53
N THR A 157 -9.04 -4.82 0.27
CA THR A 157 -9.99 -4.51 -0.81
C THR A 157 -9.86 -5.49 -1.98
N PRO A 158 -10.88 -5.59 -2.85
CA PRO A 158 -10.86 -6.51 -3.98
C PRO A 158 -9.72 -6.23 -4.96
N VAL A 159 -9.13 -7.31 -5.48
CA VAL A 159 -8.11 -7.28 -6.53
C VAL A 159 -8.58 -8.07 -7.76
N SER A 160 -7.98 -7.81 -8.91
CA SER A 160 -8.21 -8.61 -10.11
C SER A 160 -7.71 -10.03 -9.91
N TYR A 161 -8.48 -11.02 -10.32
CA TYR A 161 -8.08 -12.43 -10.21
C TYR A 161 -8.56 -13.29 -11.37
N PHE A 162 -7.84 -14.40 -11.57
CA PHE A 162 -8.14 -15.44 -12.54
C PHE A 162 -7.70 -16.79 -11.97
N TRP A 163 -8.41 -17.87 -12.26
CA TRP A 163 -7.97 -19.20 -11.89
C TRP A 163 -7.97 -20.14 -13.10
N ALA A 164 -7.10 -21.13 -13.09
CA ALA A 164 -6.92 -22.06 -14.20
C ALA A 164 -6.53 -23.47 -13.76
N ARG A 165 -6.82 -24.40 -14.66
CA ARG A 165 -6.23 -25.74 -14.67
C ARG A 165 -5.21 -25.81 -15.78
N HIS A 166 -4.04 -26.34 -15.47
CA HIS A 166 -2.95 -26.53 -16.41
C HIS A 166 -2.74 -28.00 -16.75
N PRO A 167 -2.02 -28.31 -17.83
CA PRO A 167 -1.52 -29.64 -18.06
C PRO A 167 -0.71 -30.18 -16.89
N HIS A 168 -0.56 -31.49 -16.81
CA HIS A 168 0.24 -32.17 -15.79
C HIS A 168 -0.25 -31.98 -14.34
N GLY A 169 -1.56 -31.82 -14.16
CA GLY A 169 -2.15 -31.79 -12.82
C GLY A 169 -1.80 -30.56 -11.98
N VAL A 170 -1.54 -29.41 -12.61
CA VAL A 170 -1.30 -28.14 -11.91
C VAL A 170 -2.56 -27.27 -11.97
N VAL A 171 -2.90 -26.66 -10.85
CA VAL A 171 -3.96 -25.64 -10.77
C VAL A 171 -3.39 -24.33 -10.25
N SER A 172 -3.94 -23.18 -10.68
CA SER A 172 -3.48 -21.86 -10.24
C SER A 172 -4.61 -20.89 -9.91
N CYS A 173 -4.26 -19.89 -9.08
CA CYS A 173 -4.98 -18.65 -8.92
C CYS A 173 -4.01 -17.49 -9.13
N ASP A 174 -4.30 -16.65 -10.12
CA ASP A 174 -3.56 -15.46 -10.47
C ASP A 174 -4.23 -14.25 -9.79
N LEU A 175 -3.45 -13.37 -9.19
CA LEU A 175 -3.89 -12.17 -8.45
C LEU A 175 -3.08 -10.98 -8.96
N SER A 176 -3.69 -9.83 -9.16
CA SER A 176 -2.98 -8.62 -9.62
C SER A 176 -3.70 -7.35 -9.23
N ASP A 177 -2.90 -6.32 -8.93
CA ASP A 177 -3.38 -4.96 -8.77
C ASP A 177 -2.31 -3.95 -9.18
N THR A 178 -2.70 -2.68 -9.34
CA THR A 178 -1.80 -1.56 -9.60
C THR A 178 -1.85 -0.60 -8.43
N ASP A 179 -0.72 -0.40 -7.77
CA ASP A 179 -0.61 0.63 -6.74
C ASP A 179 -0.69 2.02 -7.38
N LEU A 180 -1.69 2.82 -6.97
CA LEU A 180 -1.95 4.14 -7.54
C LEU A 180 -0.90 5.19 -7.12
N ILE A 181 -0.24 5.02 -5.97
CA ILE A 181 0.78 5.96 -5.48
C ILE A 181 2.06 5.85 -6.29
N CYS A 182 2.55 4.63 -6.47
CA CYS A 182 3.79 4.34 -7.18
C CYS A 182 3.58 4.04 -8.66
N ARG A 183 2.35 3.74 -9.08
CA ARG A 183 1.97 3.29 -10.43
C ARG A 183 2.78 2.06 -10.86
N THR A 184 2.99 1.16 -9.91
CA THR A 184 3.64 -0.13 -10.14
C THR A 184 2.59 -1.22 -10.14
N THR A 185 2.76 -2.23 -10.98
CA THR A 185 1.81 -3.35 -11.09
C THR A 185 2.45 -4.61 -10.54
N TRP A 186 1.76 -5.29 -9.64
CA TRP A 186 2.17 -6.59 -9.13
C TRP A 186 1.25 -7.69 -9.64
N HIS A 187 1.80 -8.89 -9.75
CA HIS A 187 1.11 -10.10 -10.15
C HIS A 187 1.66 -11.27 -9.34
N VAL A 188 0.79 -12.00 -8.67
CA VAL A 188 1.12 -13.19 -7.88
C VAL A 188 0.32 -14.36 -8.40
N VAL A 189 0.99 -15.43 -8.76
CA VAL A 189 0.38 -16.72 -9.16
C VAL A 189 0.58 -17.71 -8.03
N VAL A 190 -0.51 -18.20 -7.46
CA VAL A 190 -0.51 -19.29 -6.48
C VAL A 190 -0.77 -20.60 -7.21
N GLU A 191 0.13 -21.58 -7.09
CA GLU A 191 0.04 -22.85 -7.81
C GLU A 191 0.09 -24.05 -6.87
N LEU A 192 -0.71 -25.06 -7.19
CA LEU A 192 -0.72 -26.36 -6.54
C LEU A 192 -0.70 -27.47 -7.57
N ALA A 193 0.22 -28.43 -7.43
CA ALA A 193 0.31 -29.62 -8.29
C ALA A 193 -0.23 -30.87 -7.60
N ASP A 194 -0.56 -31.88 -8.42
CA ASP A 194 -0.92 -33.20 -7.94
C ASP A 194 0.12 -33.74 -6.96
N GLY A 195 -0.36 -34.33 -5.87
CA GLY A 195 0.46 -35.06 -4.90
C GLY A 195 1.51 -34.24 -4.14
N ASN A 196 1.57 -32.90 -4.30
CA ASN A 196 2.46 -32.05 -3.53
C ASN A 196 1.87 -31.74 -2.15
N ASP A 197 2.71 -31.76 -1.10
CA ASP A 197 2.38 -31.27 0.24
C ASP A 197 2.87 -29.83 0.47
N PHE A 198 3.04 -29.10 -0.61
CA PHE A 198 3.38 -27.70 -0.69
C PHE A 198 2.67 -27.02 -1.86
N PHE A 199 2.49 -25.73 -1.77
CA PHE A 199 2.13 -24.87 -2.89
C PHE A 199 3.25 -23.87 -3.18
N THR A 200 3.21 -23.24 -4.35
CA THR A 200 4.18 -22.20 -4.74
C THR A 200 3.48 -20.87 -5.00
N THR A 201 4.21 -19.77 -4.80
CA THR A 201 3.83 -18.46 -5.25
C THR A 201 4.90 -17.92 -6.19
N HIS A 202 4.47 -17.38 -7.33
CA HIS A 202 5.33 -16.70 -8.29
C HIS A 202 4.91 -15.25 -8.39
N SER A 203 5.77 -14.36 -7.92
CA SER A 203 5.50 -12.91 -7.93
C SER A 203 6.25 -12.24 -9.05
N THR A 204 5.58 -11.36 -9.79
CA THR A 204 6.18 -10.43 -10.75
C THR A 204 5.76 -9.03 -10.40
N TRP A 205 6.72 -8.12 -10.28
CA TRP A 205 6.49 -6.72 -9.95
C TRP A 205 7.15 -5.83 -10.99
N TYR A 206 6.36 -4.95 -11.62
CA TYR A 206 6.76 -4.11 -12.73
C TYR A 206 6.60 -2.62 -12.39
N ASN A 207 7.61 -1.81 -12.70
CA ASN A 207 7.57 -0.35 -12.58
C ASN A 207 7.26 0.33 -13.93
N GLY A 208 5.99 0.58 -14.20
CA GLY A 208 5.52 1.33 -15.39
C GLY A 208 5.45 2.85 -15.18
N SER A 209 5.84 3.38 -14.02
CA SER A 209 5.64 4.80 -13.69
C SER A 209 6.53 5.77 -14.47
N GLY A 210 7.61 5.29 -15.08
CA GLY A 210 8.63 6.12 -15.70
C GLY A 210 9.60 6.80 -14.73
N PHE A 211 9.51 6.53 -13.42
CA PHE A 211 10.35 7.13 -12.37
C PHE A 211 10.89 6.08 -11.42
N PHE A 212 11.94 6.43 -10.69
CA PHE A 212 12.33 5.64 -9.53
C PHE A 212 11.22 5.67 -8.47
N THR A 213 10.82 4.50 -7.97
CA THR A 213 9.80 4.31 -6.95
C THR A 213 10.36 3.55 -5.76
N PRO A 214 9.67 3.49 -4.61
CA PRO A 214 10.11 2.65 -3.50
C PRO A 214 10.25 1.19 -3.93
N TYR A 215 11.43 0.61 -3.69
CA TYR A 215 11.71 -0.81 -3.91
C TYR A 215 11.37 -1.60 -2.64
N TYR A 216 10.11 -1.48 -2.20
CA TYR A 216 9.67 -2.08 -0.95
C TYR A 216 8.64 -3.18 -1.21
N HIS A 217 9.07 -4.41 -1.01
CA HIS A 217 8.21 -5.57 -1.02
C HIS A 217 8.50 -6.43 0.22
N TRP A 218 7.45 -6.90 0.82
CA TRP A 218 7.49 -7.92 1.86
C TRP A 218 6.21 -8.75 1.83
N MET A 219 6.32 -9.98 2.21
CA MET A 219 5.18 -10.84 2.42
C MET A 219 5.07 -11.15 3.91
N ASN A 220 3.83 -11.28 4.39
CA ASN A 220 3.48 -11.48 5.79
C ASN A 220 2.65 -12.75 5.92
N ALA A 221 3.21 -13.80 6.53
CA ALA A 221 2.54 -15.07 6.74
C ALA A 221 2.27 -15.31 8.22
N ALA A 222 1.03 -15.65 8.55
CA ALA A 222 0.58 -15.93 9.90
C ALA A 222 0.71 -17.41 10.27
N TYR A 223 1.23 -17.69 11.45
CA TYR A 223 1.41 -19.02 12.01
C TYR A 223 0.93 -19.09 13.44
N SER A 224 0.02 -20.00 13.76
CA SER A 224 -0.48 -20.18 15.14
C SER A 224 0.66 -20.42 16.11
N VAL A 225 0.62 -19.77 17.28
CA VAL A 225 1.59 -20.01 18.34
C VAL A 225 1.05 -20.92 19.45
N ARG A 226 -0.13 -21.52 19.26
CA ARG A 226 -0.62 -22.60 20.12
C ARG A 226 0.34 -23.79 20.07
N GLY A 227 0.53 -24.47 21.19
CA GLY A 227 1.47 -25.60 21.28
C GLY A 227 2.94 -25.18 21.38
N ASP A 228 3.21 -23.92 21.71
CA ASP A 228 4.54 -23.39 21.99
C ASP A 228 5.59 -23.73 20.92
N PRO A 229 5.45 -23.20 19.71
CA PRO A 229 6.30 -23.57 18.60
C PRO A 229 7.75 -23.10 18.73
N GLU A 230 8.62 -23.79 17.98
CA GLU A 230 10.02 -23.42 17.75
C GLU A 230 10.19 -22.80 16.36
N PHE A 231 10.84 -21.64 16.29
CA PHE A 231 11.16 -20.94 15.06
C PHE A 231 12.52 -21.39 14.50
N PHE A 232 12.54 -21.75 13.21
CA PHE A 232 13.75 -22.11 12.47
C PHE A 232 14.12 -20.96 11.53
N PHE A 233 14.90 -20.03 12.04
CA PHE A 233 15.46 -18.90 11.32
C PHE A 233 16.99 -18.99 11.41
N PRO A 234 17.66 -19.53 10.37
CA PRO A 234 19.12 -19.61 10.37
C PRO A 234 19.74 -18.21 10.45
N GLY A 235 20.59 -18.01 11.45
CA GLY A 235 21.25 -16.73 11.66
C GLY A 235 21.99 -16.69 12.98
N ALA A 236 22.86 -15.68 13.13
CA ALA A 236 23.64 -15.46 14.36
C ALA A 236 23.30 -14.12 15.03
N ALA A 237 22.56 -13.25 14.34
CA ALA A 237 22.13 -11.96 14.85
C ALA A 237 20.73 -11.60 14.38
N TYR A 238 20.07 -10.65 15.06
CA TYR A 238 18.94 -9.93 14.53
C TYR A 238 19.14 -8.42 14.67
N ILE A 239 18.45 -7.66 13.84
CA ILE A 239 18.38 -6.19 13.97
C ILE A 239 16.93 -5.76 14.24
N GLY A 240 16.79 -4.66 15.00
CA GLY A 240 15.53 -3.95 15.16
C GLY A 240 15.17 -3.08 13.96
N HIS A 241 14.07 -2.34 14.05
CA HIS A 241 13.64 -1.37 13.03
C HIS A 241 14.63 -0.22 12.82
N ASN A 242 15.32 0.19 13.87
CA ASN A 242 16.37 1.23 13.87
C ASN A 242 17.74 0.70 13.40
N GLY A 243 17.90 -0.60 13.28
CA GLY A 243 19.15 -1.24 12.86
C GLY A 243 20.05 -1.70 14.00
N ASP A 244 19.62 -1.56 15.27
CA ASP A 244 20.38 -2.08 16.43
C ASP A 244 20.53 -3.60 16.35
N SER A 245 21.74 -4.09 16.60
CA SER A 245 22.09 -5.51 16.45
C SER A 245 22.15 -6.21 17.78
N HIS A 246 21.58 -7.42 17.82
CA HIS A 246 21.50 -8.29 18.98
C HIS A 246 21.83 -9.74 18.58
N ALA A 247 22.21 -10.56 19.58
CA ALA A 247 22.48 -11.98 19.34
C ALA A 247 21.18 -12.77 19.05
N TRP A 248 21.30 -13.82 18.22
CA TRP A 248 20.22 -14.74 17.84
C TRP A 248 20.76 -16.17 17.72
N PRO A 249 20.05 -17.24 18.07
CA PRO A 249 18.73 -17.24 18.72
C PRO A 249 18.79 -17.02 20.24
N VAL A 250 19.96 -17.07 20.85
CA VAL A 250 20.14 -16.84 22.29
C VAL A 250 20.56 -15.38 22.51
N ASP A 251 19.74 -14.65 23.26
CA ASP A 251 19.99 -13.24 23.55
C ASP A 251 21.07 -13.06 24.66
N GLU A 252 21.42 -11.81 24.93
CA GLU A 252 22.44 -11.42 25.93
C GLU A 252 22.06 -11.81 27.36
N ARG A 253 20.78 -12.20 27.61
CA ARG A 253 20.28 -12.69 28.90
C ARG A 253 20.22 -14.21 28.96
N GLY A 254 20.73 -14.91 27.94
CA GLY A 254 20.70 -16.37 27.84
C GLY A 254 19.34 -16.98 27.49
N ARG A 255 18.37 -16.17 27.01
CA ARG A 255 17.06 -16.67 26.55
C ARG A 255 17.13 -17.15 25.12
N ASN A 256 16.67 -18.38 24.89
CA ASN A 256 16.52 -18.88 23.53
C ASN A 256 15.22 -18.34 22.91
N LEU A 257 15.31 -17.27 22.13
CA LEU A 257 14.20 -16.56 21.51
C LEU A 257 13.55 -17.33 20.35
N SER A 258 14.19 -18.40 19.86
CA SER A 258 13.56 -19.28 18.88
C SER A 258 12.38 -20.08 19.45
N ARG A 259 12.25 -20.17 20.78
CA ARG A 259 11.11 -20.76 21.45
C ARG A 259 10.08 -19.70 21.81
N TYR A 260 8.83 -19.86 21.36
CA TYR A 260 7.80 -18.82 21.54
C TYR A 260 7.62 -18.40 23.02
N SER A 261 7.50 -19.36 23.94
CA SER A 261 7.29 -19.09 25.38
C SER A 261 8.43 -18.34 26.06
N ASN A 262 9.61 -18.27 25.46
CA ASN A 262 10.75 -17.52 25.96
C ASN A 262 10.69 -16.02 25.63
N ASN A 263 9.72 -15.60 24.78
CA ASN A 263 9.56 -14.23 24.33
C ASN A 263 8.65 -13.42 25.25
N ALA A 264 8.98 -13.42 26.55
CA ALA A 264 8.24 -12.65 27.55
C ALA A 264 8.69 -11.18 27.53
N PHE A 265 7.99 -10.36 26.74
CA PHE A 265 8.18 -8.91 26.63
C PHE A 265 6.87 -8.19 26.95
N GLY A 266 6.96 -6.96 27.40
CA GLY A 266 5.80 -6.09 27.65
C GLY A 266 5.13 -5.57 26.37
N HIS A 267 5.86 -5.56 25.25
CA HIS A 267 5.43 -5.02 23.96
C HIS A 267 5.68 -6.00 22.83
N SER A 268 4.99 -5.81 21.68
CA SER A 268 5.26 -6.51 20.45
C SER A 268 6.75 -6.43 20.06
N LYS A 269 7.26 -7.49 19.46
CA LYS A 269 8.70 -7.61 19.18
C LYS A 269 8.93 -8.06 17.75
N SER A 270 9.91 -7.41 17.09
CA SER A 270 10.39 -7.78 15.77
C SER A 270 11.82 -8.27 15.80
N TYR A 271 12.08 -9.41 15.18
CA TYR A 271 13.42 -9.95 14.95
C TYR A 271 13.68 -10.01 13.44
N HIS A 272 14.50 -9.10 12.90
CA HIS A 272 14.98 -9.20 11.53
C HIS A 272 16.27 -10.03 11.56
N VAL A 273 16.14 -11.35 11.34
CA VAL A 273 17.24 -12.30 11.52
C VAL A 273 18.22 -12.22 10.37
N LEU A 274 19.50 -12.13 10.69
CA LEU A 274 20.64 -11.97 9.79
C LEU A 274 21.78 -12.93 10.11
N ASP A 275 22.85 -12.86 9.31
CA ASP A 275 24.07 -13.63 9.47
C ASP A 275 23.80 -15.14 9.38
N GLY A 276 23.07 -15.56 8.35
CA GLY A 276 22.75 -16.93 8.07
C GLY A 276 22.10 -17.14 6.72
N ASP A 277 21.50 -18.33 6.54
CA ASP A 277 20.77 -18.67 5.31
C ASP A 277 19.50 -17.84 5.18
N ASN A 278 19.42 -17.05 4.10
CA ASN A 278 18.25 -16.19 3.83
C ASN A 278 17.23 -16.82 2.89
N SER A 279 17.45 -18.05 2.43
CA SER A 279 16.53 -18.74 1.51
C SER A 279 15.44 -19.55 2.19
N PHE A 280 15.51 -19.68 3.50
CA PHE A 280 14.67 -20.58 4.29
C PHE A 280 14.24 -19.96 5.62
N TYR A 281 13.03 -20.27 6.04
CA TYR A 281 12.62 -20.26 7.44
C TYR A 281 11.55 -21.33 7.68
N GLY A 282 11.36 -21.71 8.95
CA GLY A 282 10.37 -22.69 9.35
C GLY A 282 9.84 -22.49 10.75
N ILE A 283 8.81 -23.25 11.08
CA ILE A 283 8.20 -23.33 12.38
C ILE A 283 7.85 -24.79 12.67
N TRP A 284 8.08 -25.23 13.91
CA TRP A 284 7.77 -26.59 14.37
C TRP A 284 6.87 -26.53 15.60
N TRP A 285 5.77 -27.25 15.57
CA TRP A 285 4.87 -27.43 16.70
C TRP A 285 5.11 -28.78 17.36
N PRO A 286 5.88 -28.83 18.48
CA PRO A 286 6.22 -30.10 19.14
C PRO A 286 5.02 -30.89 19.63
N GLU A 287 4.00 -30.19 20.14
CA GLU A 287 2.75 -30.80 20.61
C GLU A 287 2.00 -31.54 19.49
N TYR A 288 2.12 -31.06 18.27
CA TYR A 288 1.34 -31.59 17.14
C TYR A 288 2.14 -32.49 16.21
N GLY A 289 3.46 -32.55 16.37
CA GLY A 289 4.33 -33.35 15.53
C GLY A 289 4.33 -32.93 14.05
N ILE A 290 4.09 -31.67 13.77
CA ILE A 290 4.04 -31.09 12.43
C ILE A 290 4.78 -29.74 12.43
N GLY A 291 5.30 -29.35 11.28
CA GLY A 291 5.88 -28.04 11.04
C GLY A 291 5.45 -27.44 9.71
N SER A 292 5.80 -26.20 9.51
CA SER A 292 5.69 -25.52 8.23
C SER A 292 7.03 -24.94 7.82
N TYR A 293 7.26 -24.84 6.52
CA TYR A 293 8.45 -24.19 5.98
C TYR A 293 8.14 -23.26 4.83
N HIS A 294 9.00 -22.27 4.68
CA HIS A 294 9.06 -21.38 3.54
C HIS A 294 10.46 -21.42 2.94
N GLU A 295 10.51 -21.51 1.60
CA GLU A 295 11.73 -21.43 0.82
C GLU A 295 11.57 -20.38 -0.25
N ASN A 296 12.61 -19.57 -0.49
CA ASN A 296 12.66 -18.59 -1.57
C ASN A 296 13.96 -18.70 -2.35
N GLY A 297 13.93 -18.27 -3.61
CA GLY A 297 15.16 -18.19 -4.41
C GLY A 297 16.16 -17.18 -3.81
N VAL A 298 17.42 -17.56 -3.77
CA VAL A 298 18.51 -16.93 -3.02
C VAL A 298 18.78 -15.47 -3.36
N MET A 299 18.37 -15.00 -4.54
CA MET A 299 18.92 -13.77 -5.14
C MET A 299 18.19 -12.47 -4.80
N TYR A 300 16.97 -12.52 -4.26
CA TYR A 300 16.10 -11.32 -4.23
C TYR A 300 15.50 -10.95 -2.88
N LYS A 301 15.40 -11.88 -1.93
CA LYS A 301 14.77 -11.62 -0.64
C LYS A 301 15.77 -11.77 0.50
N TYR A 302 16.39 -10.65 0.86
CA TYR A 302 17.41 -10.60 1.91
C TYR A 302 16.85 -10.53 3.32
N GLY A 303 15.67 -9.91 3.46
CA GLY A 303 15.06 -9.67 4.76
C GLY A 303 14.17 -10.82 5.19
N ARG A 304 14.31 -11.21 6.46
CA ARG A 304 13.41 -12.16 7.13
C ARG A 304 13.14 -11.67 8.52
N LYS A 305 11.87 -11.74 8.91
CA LYS A 305 11.41 -11.16 10.16
C LYS A 305 10.47 -12.12 10.88
N ILE A 306 10.60 -12.18 12.19
CA ILE A 306 9.58 -12.71 13.10
C ILE A 306 8.95 -11.53 13.80
N TRP A 307 7.63 -11.40 13.77
CA TRP A 307 6.90 -10.45 14.59
C TRP A 307 6.00 -11.21 15.58
N LEU A 308 6.05 -10.81 16.86
CA LEU A 308 5.34 -11.42 17.95
C LEU A 308 4.49 -10.39 18.69
N TRP A 309 3.32 -10.79 19.16
CA TRP A 309 2.34 -9.88 19.79
C TRP A 309 2.72 -9.45 21.20
N ALA A 310 3.46 -10.20 21.94
CA ALA A 310 3.84 -10.10 23.34
C ALA A 310 3.06 -11.09 24.24
N LEU A 311 3.77 -11.60 25.23
CA LEU A 311 3.19 -12.43 26.32
C LEU A 311 2.81 -11.52 27.51
N SER A 312 2.00 -10.51 27.20
CA SER A 312 1.58 -9.45 28.12
C SER A 312 0.17 -8.98 27.76
N ARG A 313 -0.33 -7.99 28.50
CA ARG A 313 -1.62 -7.34 28.22
C ARG A 313 -1.71 -6.79 26.79
N GLU A 314 -0.62 -6.24 26.23
CA GLU A 314 -0.59 -5.78 24.84
C GLU A 314 -0.89 -6.92 23.86
N GLY A 315 -0.32 -8.10 24.08
CA GLY A 315 -0.64 -9.29 23.28
C GLY A 315 -2.11 -9.70 23.39
N GLY A 316 -2.71 -9.56 24.56
CA GLY A 316 -4.15 -9.78 24.76
C GLY A 316 -5.01 -8.75 24.02
N ILE A 317 -4.55 -7.48 23.90
CA ILE A 317 -5.20 -6.46 23.05
C ILE A 317 -5.18 -6.89 21.59
N TRP A 318 -4.04 -7.38 21.10
CA TRP A 318 -3.92 -7.89 19.72
C TRP A 318 -4.83 -9.09 19.46
N GLU A 319 -5.02 -10.01 20.43
CA GLU A 319 -5.98 -11.10 20.28
C GLU A 319 -7.41 -10.59 20.10
N ASP A 320 -7.82 -9.67 20.97
CA ASP A 320 -9.15 -9.05 20.86
C ASP A 320 -9.32 -8.26 19.54
N LEU A 321 -8.25 -7.60 19.08
CA LEU A 321 -8.28 -6.84 17.81
C LEU A 321 -8.39 -7.73 16.58
N LEU A 322 -7.73 -8.89 16.55
CA LEU A 322 -7.41 -9.56 15.32
C LEU A 322 -8.04 -10.95 15.17
N THR A 323 -8.24 -11.71 16.28
CA THR A 323 -8.60 -13.13 16.22
C THR A 323 -9.80 -13.54 17.08
N ASP A 324 -10.46 -12.58 17.73
CA ASP A 324 -11.56 -12.88 18.68
C ASP A 324 -11.17 -13.92 19.76
N ARG A 325 -9.92 -13.83 20.23
CA ARG A 325 -9.35 -14.76 21.24
C ARG A 325 -9.14 -16.18 20.74
N ASP A 326 -9.07 -16.37 19.41
CA ASP A 326 -8.60 -17.63 18.87
C ASP A 326 -7.11 -17.90 19.18
N GLY A 327 -6.50 -17.08 20.01
CA GLY A 327 -5.12 -17.07 20.41
C GLY A 327 -4.24 -16.20 19.52
N GLN A 328 -2.99 -16.06 19.94
CA GLN A 328 -1.99 -15.31 19.17
C GLN A 328 -1.50 -16.13 17.98
N TYR A 329 -0.96 -15.42 16.99
CA TYR A 329 -0.14 -15.99 15.93
C TYR A 329 1.19 -15.22 15.84
N ALA A 330 2.21 -15.82 15.25
CA ALA A 330 3.44 -15.15 14.86
C ALA A 330 3.37 -14.79 13.38
N GLU A 331 3.92 -13.64 13.00
CA GLU A 331 4.13 -13.29 11.61
C GLU A 331 5.55 -13.66 11.21
N LEU A 332 5.67 -14.59 10.26
CA LEU A 332 6.95 -14.94 9.67
C LEU A 332 7.00 -14.34 8.27
N GLN A 333 8.00 -13.50 8.03
CA GLN A 333 8.02 -12.60 6.88
C GLN A 333 9.30 -12.77 6.08
N SER A 334 9.22 -12.57 4.75
CA SER A 334 10.35 -12.33 3.87
C SER A 334 10.16 -11.07 3.06
N GLY A 335 11.24 -10.38 2.73
CA GLY A 335 11.20 -9.12 2.00
C GLY A 335 12.48 -8.79 1.26
N LEU A 336 12.42 -7.73 0.45
CA LEU A 336 13.58 -7.28 -0.35
C LEU A 336 14.61 -6.54 0.49
N PHE A 337 14.25 -6.02 1.66
CA PHE A 337 15.14 -5.31 2.56
C PHE A 337 15.47 -6.12 3.80
N PHE A 338 16.65 -5.86 4.39
CA PHE A 338 17.10 -6.51 5.61
C PHE A 338 16.20 -6.25 6.80
N ASN A 339 15.59 -5.06 6.88
CA ASN A 339 14.59 -4.75 7.89
C ASN A 339 13.44 -3.92 7.32
N GLN A 340 12.36 -3.86 8.06
CA GLN A 340 11.29 -2.91 7.81
C GLN A 340 11.75 -1.53 8.25
N PRO A 341 11.77 -0.52 7.36
CA PRO A 341 12.36 0.77 7.69
C PRO A 341 11.55 1.52 8.75
N ALA A 342 12.20 1.96 9.82
CA ALA A 342 11.74 3.06 10.64
C ALA A 342 12.00 4.41 9.93
N ASP A 343 11.50 5.52 10.48
CA ASP A 343 11.68 6.85 9.88
C ASP A 343 13.11 7.40 9.96
N THR A 344 14.02 6.67 10.60
CA THR A 344 15.42 7.05 10.70
C THR A 344 16.15 6.84 9.37
N LEU A 345 16.98 7.82 8.98
CA LEU A 345 17.74 7.82 7.73
C LEU A 345 19.09 7.10 7.83
N THR A 346 19.41 6.56 8.99
CA THR A 346 20.76 6.12 9.37
C THR A 346 21.18 4.74 8.87
N THR A 347 20.27 3.96 8.27
CA THR A 347 20.59 2.60 7.79
C THR A 347 20.67 2.55 6.27
N PRO A 348 21.86 2.29 5.67
CA PRO A 348 22.08 2.38 4.22
C PRO A 348 21.28 1.37 3.38
N PHE A 349 20.89 0.24 3.94
CA PHE A 349 20.11 -0.79 3.25
C PHE A 349 18.64 -0.44 3.03
N LYS A 350 18.23 0.78 3.35
CA LYS A 350 16.91 1.36 3.05
C LYS A 350 16.85 2.10 1.73
N HIS A 351 17.98 2.24 1.03
CA HIS A 351 18.14 3.17 -0.08
C HIS A 351 17.93 2.56 -1.47
N ALA A 352 17.53 1.30 -1.56
CA ALA A 352 17.20 0.71 -2.85
C ALA A 352 15.99 1.42 -3.47
N ALA A 353 16.02 1.59 -4.79
CA ALA A 353 14.93 2.12 -5.58
C ALA A 353 14.58 1.17 -6.72
N PHE A 354 13.32 1.16 -7.10
CA PHE A 354 12.83 0.39 -8.24
C PHE A 354 12.94 1.25 -9.50
N ALA A 355 13.86 0.89 -10.38
CA ALA A 355 14.15 1.66 -11.58
C ALA A 355 12.97 1.70 -12.55
N PRO A 356 12.82 2.76 -13.37
CA PRO A 356 11.78 2.85 -14.37
C PRO A 356 11.91 1.71 -15.41
N GLY A 357 10.77 1.13 -15.78
CA GLY A 357 10.69 0.02 -16.73
C GLY A 357 11.29 -1.31 -16.23
N ALA A 358 11.74 -1.37 -14.98
CA ALA A 358 12.29 -2.59 -14.41
C ALA A 358 11.21 -3.58 -14.02
N THR A 359 11.54 -4.87 -14.10
CA THR A 359 10.72 -5.99 -13.62
C THR A 359 11.53 -6.83 -12.65
N VAL A 360 10.90 -7.23 -11.57
CA VAL A 360 11.45 -8.19 -10.60
C VAL A 360 10.51 -9.37 -10.51
N SER A 361 11.06 -10.59 -10.60
CA SER A 361 10.29 -11.82 -10.46
C SER A 361 10.99 -12.75 -9.48
N PHE A 362 10.23 -13.40 -8.61
CA PHE A 362 10.74 -14.37 -7.65
C PHE A 362 9.67 -15.43 -7.34
N GLY A 363 10.14 -16.63 -6.99
CA GLY A 363 9.29 -17.75 -6.57
C GLY A 363 9.49 -18.07 -5.10
N GLU A 364 8.43 -18.51 -4.45
CA GLU A 364 8.43 -18.96 -3.06
C GLU A 364 7.68 -20.28 -2.95
N LYS A 365 8.10 -21.13 -2.02
CA LYS A 365 7.51 -22.43 -1.73
C LYS A 365 7.07 -22.50 -0.27
N TRP A 366 5.87 -22.98 -0.05
CA TRP A 366 5.18 -23.05 1.23
C TRP A 366 4.74 -24.48 1.49
N GLY A 367 5.28 -25.12 2.48
CA GLY A 367 5.05 -26.56 2.64
C GLY A 367 4.96 -27.04 4.07
N VAL A 368 4.62 -28.31 4.21
CA VAL A 368 4.47 -29.00 5.48
C VAL A 368 5.75 -29.76 5.78
N ALA A 369 6.29 -29.59 6.99
CA ALA A 369 7.40 -30.41 7.50
C ALA A 369 6.85 -31.53 8.38
N ARG A 370 7.31 -32.77 8.14
CA ARG A 370 6.86 -33.97 8.86
C ARG A 370 7.71 -34.29 10.08
N SER A 371 8.85 -33.64 10.22
CA SER A 371 9.74 -33.79 11.37
C SER A 371 10.59 -32.54 11.59
N ARG A 372 11.04 -32.34 12.83
CA ARG A 372 12.00 -31.29 13.15
C ARG A 372 13.33 -31.45 12.40
N VAL A 373 13.75 -32.71 12.15
CA VAL A 373 14.98 -33.03 11.40
C VAL A 373 14.87 -32.57 9.96
N GLU A 374 13.69 -32.69 9.36
CA GLU A 374 13.43 -32.20 8.00
C GLU A 374 13.65 -30.67 7.91
N LEU A 375 13.20 -29.88 8.89
CA LEU A 375 13.43 -28.44 8.91
C LEU A 375 14.94 -28.12 9.00
N VAL A 376 15.67 -28.82 9.83
CA VAL A 376 17.12 -28.67 9.94
C VAL A 376 17.84 -29.00 8.62
N ALA A 377 17.40 -30.10 7.97
CA ALA A 377 18.00 -30.55 6.70
C ALA A 377 17.74 -29.59 5.52
N ARG A 378 16.68 -28.77 5.58
CA ARG A 378 16.36 -27.79 4.55
C ARG A 378 17.21 -26.53 4.63
N MET A 379 17.85 -26.24 5.77
CA MET A 379 18.74 -25.09 5.90
C MET A 379 19.98 -25.29 5.02
N ASN A 380 20.25 -24.33 4.16
CA ASN A 380 21.42 -24.39 3.27
C ASN A 380 22.60 -23.61 3.88
N PRO A 381 23.62 -24.27 4.42
CA PRO A 381 24.72 -23.58 5.10
C PRO A 381 25.60 -22.74 4.15
N THR A 382 25.44 -22.88 2.82
CA THR A 382 26.19 -22.09 1.84
C THR A 382 25.52 -20.77 1.47
N ASN A 383 24.23 -20.60 1.79
CA ASN A 383 23.46 -19.39 1.54
C ASN A 383 23.63 -18.39 2.70
N TYR A 384 24.82 -17.88 2.86
CA TYR A 384 25.12 -16.97 3.96
C TYR A 384 25.07 -15.51 3.51
N VAL A 385 24.17 -14.73 4.07
CA VAL A 385 24.05 -13.29 3.83
C VAL A 385 24.57 -12.53 5.06
N LYS A 386 25.65 -11.82 4.87
CA LYS A 386 26.24 -10.97 5.91
C LYS A 386 25.41 -9.71 6.10
N ARG A 387 25.37 -9.24 7.35
CA ARG A 387 24.77 -7.96 7.69
C ARG A 387 25.48 -6.83 6.93
N PRO A 388 24.75 -5.90 6.30
CA PRO A 388 25.35 -4.73 5.70
C PRO A 388 25.91 -3.80 6.78
N GLN A 389 26.94 -3.07 6.41
CA GLN A 389 27.51 -2.04 7.29
C GLN A 389 26.56 -0.85 7.41
N THR A 390 26.51 -0.27 8.59
CA THR A 390 25.79 0.99 8.84
C THR A 390 26.68 2.19 8.46
N MET A 391 26.07 3.35 8.30
CA MET A 391 26.82 4.60 8.16
C MET A 391 27.67 4.83 9.41
N PRO A 392 28.89 5.39 9.26
CA PRO A 392 29.71 5.79 10.40
C PRO A 392 28.92 6.73 11.33
N ALA A 393 29.13 6.59 12.64
CA ALA A 393 28.42 7.39 13.63
C ALA A 393 28.73 8.91 13.54
N ASP A 394 29.90 9.24 13.03
CA ASP A 394 30.41 10.60 12.82
C ASP A 394 30.11 11.16 11.42
N PHE A 395 29.29 10.47 10.61
CA PHE A 395 28.95 10.96 9.27
C PHE A 395 28.18 12.30 9.36
N ASP A 396 28.71 13.32 8.70
CA ASP A 396 28.11 14.66 8.68
C ASP A 396 26.98 14.76 7.63
N TRP A 397 25.76 14.63 8.10
CA TRP A 397 24.53 14.78 7.30
C TRP A 397 24.25 16.21 6.86
N SER A 398 25.00 17.21 7.36
CA SER A 398 24.81 18.61 6.99
C SER A 398 25.59 19.03 5.74
N THR A 399 26.53 18.21 5.26
CA THR A 399 27.26 18.43 3.99
C THR A 399 26.33 18.38 2.78
N ALA A 400 26.76 18.93 1.63
CA ALA A 400 26.00 18.79 0.39
C ALA A 400 25.73 17.31 0.04
N TYR A 401 26.75 16.44 0.21
CA TYR A 401 26.61 15.00 0.01
C TYR A 401 25.61 14.37 1.01
N GLY A 402 25.69 14.73 2.29
CA GLY A 402 24.75 14.25 3.32
C GLY A 402 23.32 14.69 3.04
N LEU A 403 23.10 15.96 2.69
CA LEU A 403 21.80 16.49 2.28
C LEU A 403 21.25 15.80 1.02
N PHE A 404 22.12 15.56 0.02
CA PHE A 404 21.73 14.81 -1.18
C PHE A 404 21.24 13.40 -0.82
N LEU A 405 22.00 12.64 -0.02
CA LEU A 405 21.59 11.30 0.40
C LEU A 405 20.24 11.31 1.13
N LYS A 406 20.06 12.28 2.02
CA LYS A 406 18.81 12.49 2.76
C LYS A 406 17.65 12.86 1.84
N GLY A 407 17.83 13.84 0.97
CA GLY A 407 16.83 14.30 0.00
C GLY A 407 16.42 13.19 -0.97
N ARG A 408 17.41 12.45 -1.53
CA ARG A 408 17.16 11.28 -2.38
C ARG A 408 16.38 10.20 -1.66
N GLN A 409 16.66 9.96 -0.38
CA GLN A 409 15.91 8.98 0.41
C GLN A 409 14.44 9.41 0.60
N PHE A 410 14.18 10.68 0.85
CA PHE A 410 12.82 11.20 0.91
C PHE A 410 12.07 11.00 -0.41
N ILE A 411 12.70 11.32 -1.56
CA ILE A 411 12.11 11.10 -2.90
C ILE A 411 11.79 9.62 -3.12
N ARG A 412 12.71 8.71 -2.77
CA ARG A 412 12.53 7.25 -2.89
C ARG A 412 11.40 6.71 -2.01
N ARG A 413 11.04 7.42 -0.94
CA ARG A 413 9.93 7.09 -0.04
C ARG A 413 8.62 7.80 -0.40
N ARG A 414 8.58 8.56 -1.49
CA ARG A 414 7.44 9.39 -1.89
C ARG A 414 7.12 10.55 -0.93
N MET A 415 8.10 10.95 -0.12
CA MET A 415 8.07 12.16 0.70
C MET A 415 8.62 13.33 -0.14
N ASP A 416 7.93 13.66 -1.21
CA ASP A 416 8.43 14.50 -2.29
C ASP A 416 8.70 15.95 -1.87
N ARG A 417 7.89 16.51 -0.93
CA ARG A 417 8.07 17.87 -0.41
C ARG A 417 9.32 17.99 0.47
N ASP A 418 9.52 17.02 1.36
CA ASP A 418 10.72 16.96 2.21
C ASP A 418 11.97 16.71 1.38
N GLY A 419 11.86 15.86 0.36
CA GLY A 419 12.94 15.57 -0.58
C GLY A 419 13.35 16.80 -1.37
N GLU A 420 12.40 17.54 -1.96
CA GLU A 420 12.65 18.78 -2.67
C GLU A 420 13.34 19.82 -1.78
N LYS A 421 12.77 20.09 -0.60
CA LYS A 421 13.35 21.01 0.37
C LYS A 421 14.80 20.68 0.69
N THR A 422 15.07 19.41 1.00
CA THR A 422 16.43 18.95 1.38
C THR A 422 17.41 19.03 0.20
N LEU A 423 16.96 18.73 -1.03
CA LEU A 423 17.80 18.86 -2.23
C LEU A 423 18.08 20.33 -2.57
N LEU A 424 17.14 21.24 -2.34
CA LEU A 424 17.38 22.68 -2.47
C LEU A 424 18.37 23.18 -1.42
N GLU A 425 18.33 22.68 -0.18
CA GLU A 425 19.34 22.95 0.85
C GLU A 425 20.74 22.44 0.41
N CYS A 426 20.82 21.29 -0.26
CA CYS A 426 22.05 20.79 -0.88
C CYS A 426 22.57 21.78 -1.93
N LEU A 427 21.72 22.24 -2.86
CA LEU A 427 22.10 23.20 -3.90
C LEU A 427 22.43 24.59 -3.35
N ALA A 428 21.91 24.98 -2.20
CA ALA A 428 22.31 26.21 -1.52
C ALA A 428 23.76 26.16 -1.02
N LYS A 429 24.28 24.97 -0.70
CA LYS A 429 25.70 24.77 -0.34
C LYS A 429 26.57 24.58 -1.57
N GLU A 430 26.13 23.75 -2.52
CA GLU A 430 26.86 23.46 -3.75
C GLU A 430 25.90 23.61 -4.96
N PRO A 431 25.84 24.79 -5.59
CA PRO A 431 24.87 25.11 -6.66
C PRO A 431 24.98 24.22 -7.91
N TYR A 432 26.12 23.57 -8.10
CA TYR A 432 26.40 22.68 -9.23
C TYR A 432 26.51 21.21 -8.82
N TYR A 433 25.87 20.81 -7.72
CA TYR A 433 25.83 19.41 -7.32
C TYR A 433 24.91 18.61 -8.26
N ALA A 434 25.51 18.04 -9.33
CA ALA A 434 24.78 17.38 -10.42
C ALA A 434 23.75 16.33 -9.95
N PRO A 435 24.06 15.42 -9.01
CA PRO A 435 23.08 14.42 -8.57
C PRO A 435 21.80 15.02 -7.93
N ALA A 436 21.90 16.19 -7.26
CA ALA A 436 20.72 16.87 -6.72
C ALA A 436 19.90 17.55 -7.84
N LEU A 437 20.56 18.13 -8.85
CA LEU A 437 19.88 18.69 -10.02
C LEU A 437 19.13 17.60 -10.80
N GLU A 438 19.70 16.43 -10.97
CA GLU A 438 19.08 15.27 -11.64
C GLU A 438 17.81 14.81 -10.91
N GLN A 439 17.89 14.64 -9.59
CA GLN A 439 16.73 14.28 -8.76
C GLN A 439 15.62 15.34 -8.83
N LEU A 440 15.97 16.64 -8.82
CA LEU A 440 15.01 17.74 -8.95
C LEU A 440 14.39 17.80 -10.34
N ALA A 441 15.17 17.55 -11.42
CA ALA A 441 14.65 17.45 -12.78
C ALA A 441 13.60 16.33 -12.88
N SER A 442 13.93 15.13 -12.40
CA SER A 442 13.02 13.99 -12.38
C SER A 442 11.75 14.26 -11.55
N LEU A 443 11.88 14.90 -10.39
CA LEU A 443 10.75 15.29 -9.54
C LEU A 443 9.86 16.32 -10.24
N ALA A 444 10.43 17.31 -10.91
CA ALA A 444 9.69 18.34 -11.66
C ALA A 444 8.88 17.72 -12.81
N VAL A 445 9.46 16.77 -13.58
CA VAL A 445 8.71 15.99 -14.59
C VAL A 445 7.55 15.23 -13.95
N ARG A 446 7.77 14.56 -12.83
CA ARG A 446 6.74 13.78 -12.15
C ARG A 446 5.55 14.66 -11.71
N ARG A 447 5.80 15.93 -11.44
CA ARG A 447 4.79 16.94 -11.07
C ARG A 447 4.18 17.69 -12.26
N GLY A 448 4.63 17.42 -13.49
CA GLY A 448 4.20 18.15 -14.68
C GLY A 448 4.78 19.55 -14.81
N LYS A 449 5.84 19.88 -14.07
CA LYS A 449 6.53 21.17 -14.09
C LYS A 449 7.68 21.15 -15.11
N TYR A 450 7.33 21.07 -16.41
CA TYR A 450 8.32 20.76 -17.45
C TYR A 450 9.37 21.87 -17.64
N ALA A 451 8.99 23.14 -17.49
CA ALA A 451 9.96 24.24 -17.57
C ALA A 451 11.01 24.17 -16.44
N GLU A 452 10.60 23.84 -15.21
CA GLU A 452 11.51 23.60 -14.10
C GLU A 452 12.40 22.36 -14.38
N ALA A 453 11.81 21.30 -14.93
CA ALA A 453 12.54 20.08 -15.29
C ALA A 453 13.66 20.37 -16.29
N HIS A 454 13.36 21.11 -17.37
CA HIS A 454 14.36 21.56 -18.34
C HIS A 454 15.46 22.40 -17.68
N SER A 455 15.09 23.34 -16.79
CA SER A 455 16.06 24.18 -16.09
C SER A 455 17.04 23.36 -15.26
N TYR A 456 16.55 22.42 -14.44
CA TYR A 456 17.42 21.55 -13.64
C TYR A 456 18.25 20.60 -14.54
N ALA A 457 17.60 19.97 -15.53
CA ALA A 457 18.30 19.06 -16.44
C ALA A 457 19.42 19.76 -17.21
N GLN A 458 19.19 20.96 -17.77
CA GLN A 458 20.21 21.72 -18.50
C GLN A 458 21.39 22.10 -17.60
N ARG A 459 21.17 22.46 -16.33
CA ARG A 459 22.24 22.74 -15.37
C ARG A 459 23.07 21.46 -15.09
N ALA A 460 22.42 20.29 -14.95
CA ALA A 460 23.12 19.02 -14.79
C ALA A 460 23.92 18.64 -16.06
N LEU A 461 23.31 18.81 -17.24
CA LEU A 461 23.91 18.51 -18.54
C LEU A 461 25.08 19.46 -18.91
N ALA A 462 25.13 20.66 -18.34
CA ALA A 462 26.28 21.56 -18.46
C ALA A 462 27.52 21.01 -17.71
N ILE A 463 27.31 20.14 -16.73
CA ILE A 463 28.38 19.49 -15.97
C ILE A 463 28.77 18.15 -16.63
N ASP A 464 27.76 17.33 -16.93
CA ASP A 464 27.91 16.05 -17.63
C ASP A 464 26.84 15.91 -18.73
N THR A 465 27.23 16.16 -19.98
CA THR A 465 26.35 16.08 -21.15
C THR A 465 25.75 14.68 -21.34
N TYR A 466 26.41 13.66 -20.86
CA TYR A 466 25.99 12.26 -20.94
C TYR A 466 25.31 11.74 -19.68
N SER A 467 25.02 12.59 -18.70
CA SER A 467 24.24 12.18 -17.52
C SER A 467 22.94 11.47 -17.96
N PRO A 468 22.79 10.19 -17.64
CA PRO A 468 21.63 9.43 -18.11
C PRO A 468 20.34 9.88 -17.45
N GLU A 469 20.37 10.23 -16.16
CA GLU A 469 19.21 10.68 -15.41
C GLU A 469 18.72 12.05 -15.88
N ALA A 470 19.66 12.99 -16.11
CA ALA A 470 19.30 14.32 -16.64
C ALA A 470 18.74 14.23 -18.07
N ASN A 471 19.38 13.44 -18.98
CA ASN A 471 18.85 13.21 -20.33
C ASN A 471 17.50 12.50 -20.31
N TYR A 472 17.27 11.54 -19.43
CA TYR A 472 16.00 10.85 -19.32
C TYR A 472 14.88 11.79 -18.85
N ALA A 473 15.13 12.60 -17.83
CA ALA A 473 14.17 13.59 -17.33
C ALA A 473 13.85 14.67 -18.40
N ASP A 474 14.88 15.20 -19.08
CA ASP A 474 14.72 16.18 -20.16
C ASP A 474 13.92 15.59 -21.33
N GLY A 475 14.22 14.33 -21.71
CA GLY A 475 13.49 13.58 -22.73
C GLY A 475 12.03 13.33 -22.39
N GLN A 476 11.72 13.02 -21.13
CA GLN A 476 10.34 12.88 -20.64
C GLN A 476 9.58 14.22 -20.70
N ALA A 477 10.23 15.34 -20.35
CA ALA A 477 9.63 16.67 -20.45
C ALA A 477 9.32 17.05 -21.90
N PHE A 478 10.27 16.89 -22.83
CA PHE A 478 10.03 17.10 -24.26
C PHE A 478 8.91 16.22 -24.85
N PHE A 479 8.86 14.96 -24.42
CA PHE A 479 7.79 14.04 -24.82
C PHE A 479 6.40 14.57 -24.38
N ALA A 480 6.29 15.00 -23.13
CA ALA A 480 5.06 15.52 -22.57
C ALA A 480 4.61 16.82 -23.27
N GLU A 481 5.55 17.69 -23.66
CA GLU A 481 5.30 18.93 -24.39
C GLU A 481 5.01 18.71 -25.89
N GLY A 482 5.20 17.47 -26.38
CA GLY A 482 4.94 17.14 -27.79
C GLY A 482 6.13 17.35 -28.74
N ASN A 483 7.30 17.62 -28.21
CA ASN A 483 8.53 17.73 -29.01
C ASN A 483 9.20 16.37 -29.16
N MET A 484 8.63 15.52 -30.02
CA MET A 484 9.10 14.13 -30.18
C MET A 484 10.54 14.03 -30.69
N ARG A 485 11.00 14.98 -31.50
CA ARG A 485 12.39 14.99 -31.98
C ARG A 485 13.37 15.15 -30.83
N ALA A 486 13.22 16.21 -30.05
CA ALA A 486 14.08 16.45 -28.89
C ALA A 486 13.97 15.32 -27.85
N ALA A 487 12.77 14.81 -27.62
CA ALA A 487 12.56 13.67 -26.73
C ALA A 487 13.40 12.46 -27.17
N LYS A 488 13.33 12.06 -28.44
CA LYS A 488 14.08 10.91 -28.97
C LYS A 488 15.59 11.11 -28.90
N GLU A 489 16.08 12.33 -29.16
CA GLU A 489 17.51 12.67 -29.03
C GLU A 489 18.01 12.46 -27.59
N ARG A 490 17.29 13.00 -26.60
CA ARG A 490 17.61 12.85 -25.16
C ARG A 490 17.50 11.40 -24.68
N LEU A 491 16.43 10.74 -25.06
CA LEU A 491 16.22 9.33 -24.69
C LEU A 491 17.29 8.40 -25.30
N GLY A 492 17.79 8.71 -26.49
CA GLY A 492 18.89 7.98 -27.12
C GLY A 492 20.18 8.04 -26.30
N ILE A 493 20.48 9.21 -25.70
CA ILE A 493 21.64 9.37 -24.80
C ILE A 493 21.38 8.63 -23.47
N ALA A 494 20.20 8.78 -22.87
CA ALA A 494 19.84 8.09 -21.64
C ALA A 494 19.94 6.56 -21.78
N ALA A 495 19.60 6.02 -22.97
CA ALA A 495 19.65 4.59 -23.27
C ALA A 495 21.09 4.00 -23.28
N LEU A 496 22.12 4.81 -23.26
CA LEU A 496 23.51 4.34 -23.10
C LEU A 496 23.74 3.71 -21.73
N SER A 497 23.01 4.20 -20.69
CA SER A 497 23.08 3.63 -19.36
C SER A 497 22.21 2.36 -19.24
N PRO A 498 22.74 1.25 -18.70
CA PRO A 498 21.96 0.05 -18.44
C PRO A 498 20.72 0.29 -17.54
N GLU A 499 20.82 1.22 -16.61
CA GLU A 499 19.77 1.54 -15.65
C GLU A 499 18.53 2.19 -16.33
N PHE A 500 18.73 3.04 -17.33
CA PHE A 500 17.68 3.74 -18.05
C PHE A 500 17.32 3.10 -19.38
N ARG A 501 18.16 2.22 -19.92
CA ARG A 501 18.04 1.70 -21.30
C ARG A 501 16.67 1.18 -21.64
N THR A 502 16.11 0.30 -20.82
CA THR A 502 14.80 -0.29 -21.10
C THR A 502 13.67 0.75 -21.10
N ALA A 503 13.68 1.67 -20.11
CA ALA A 503 12.67 2.73 -20.01
C ALA A 503 12.81 3.77 -21.12
N ALA A 504 14.03 4.17 -21.44
CA ALA A 504 14.31 5.15 -22.50
C ALA A 504 13.84 4.64 -23.87
N PHE A 505 14.16 3.40 -24.23
CA PHE A 505 13.69 2.81 -25.49
C PHE A 505 12.17 2.56 -25.49
N ALA A 506 11.55 2.19 -24.34
CA ALA A 506 10.10 2.05 -24.28
C ALA A 506 9.39 3.40 -24.50
N LEU A 507 9.90 4.49 -23.92
CA LEU A 507 9.36 5.83 -24.14
C LEU A 507 9.65 6.34 -25.56
N ALA A 508 10.81 6.03 -26.13
CA ALA A 508 11.12 6.33 -27.53
C ALA A 508 10.18 5.57 -28.49
N ALA A 509 9.83 4.32 -28.20
CA ALA A 509 8.84 3.57 -28.96
C ALA A 509 7.47 4.27 -28.93
N LYS A 510 7.04 4.77 -27.75
CA LYS A 510 5.79 5.54 -27.61
C LYS A 510 5.86 6.87 -28.41
N ALA A 511 7.02 7.54 -28.43
CA ALA A 511 7.23 8.73 -29.24
C ALA A 511 7.13 8.44 -30.75
N GLU A 512 7.67 7.32 -31.21
CA GLU A 512 7.53 6.88 -32.60
C GLU A 512 6.08 6.52 -32.95
N LEU A 513 5.32 5.89 -32.05
CA LEU A 513 3.89 5.65 -32.23
C LEU A 513 3.15 6.98 -32.43
N ARG A 514 3.45 7.98 -31.60
CA ARG A 514 2.82 9.30 -31.66
C ARG A 514 3.12 10.06 -32.98
N ASP A 515 4.32 9.84 -33.54
CA ASP A 515 4.71 10.36 -34.86
C ASP A 515 4.13 9.54 -36.03
N GLY A 516 3.44 8.43 -35.78
CA GLY A 516 2.94 7.52 -36.82
C GLY A 516 4.04 6.65 -37.46
N ASN A 517 5.23 6.63 -36.92
CA ASN A 517 6.34 5.80 -37.41
C ASN A 517 6.29 4.39 -36.79
N TRP A 518 5.42 3.55 -37.31
CA TRP A 518 5.14 2.22 -36.77
C TRP A 518 6.35 1.28 -36.82
N GLU A 519 7.18 1.31 -37.86
CA GLU A 519 8.40 0.50 -37.92
C GLU A 519 9.46 1.01 -36.93
N GLY A 520 9.61 2.33 -36.80
CA GLY A 520 10.46 2.92 -35.76
C GLY A 520 10.04 2.52 -34.35
N ALA A 521 8.74 2.59 -34.06
CA ALA A 521 8.18 2.16 -32.78
C ALA A 521 8.48 0.69 -32.47
N ARG A 522 8.29 -0.17 -33.48
CA ARG A 522 8.61 -1.60 -33.38
C ARG A 522 10.10 -1.83 -33.10
N GLY A 523 10.98 -1.08 -33.77
CA GLY A 523 12.42 -1.14 -33.56
C GLY A 523 12.82 -0.74 -32.12
N MET A 524 12.33 0.41 -31.65
CA MET A 524 12.62 0.89 -30.28
C MET A 524 12.08 -0.05 -29.21
N ALA A 525 10.86 -0.57 -29.39
CA ALA A 525 10.29 -1.56 -28.48
C ALA A 525 11.15 -2.82 -28.41
N ALA A 526 11.65 -3.33 -29.54
CA ALA A 526 12.55 -4.46 -29.58
C ALA A 526 13.86 -4.21 -28.83
N GLU A 527 14.45 -3.00 -28.95
CA GLU A 527 15.65 -2.61 -28.20
C GLU A 527 15.39 -2.59 -26.67
N SER A 528 14.24 -2.05 -26.26
CA SER A 528 13.81 -2.11 -24.84
C SER A 528 13.75 -3.56 -24.33
N LEU A 529 13.12 -4.45 -25.12
CA LEU A 529 12.90 -5.85 -24.75
C LEU A 529 14.19 -6.68 -24.72
N ARG A 530 15.25 -6.28 -25.45
CA ARG A 530 16.58 -6.89 -25.32
C ARG A 530 17.19 -6.65 -23.95
N SER A 531 16.88 -5.53 -23.31
CA SER A 531 17.40 -5.17 -21.98
C SER A 531 16.50 -5.71 -20.87
N ASN A 532 15.19 -5.68 -21.05
CA ASN A 532 14.21 -6.27 -20.15
C ASN A 532 13.04 -6.84 -20.97
N ARG A 533 13.06 -8.15 -21.18
CA ARG A 533 12.02 -8.86 -21.95
C ARG A 533 10.61 -8.76 -21.35
N ASP A 534 10.52 -8.39 -20.07
CA ASP A 534 9.28 -8.28 -19.31
C ASP A 534 8.83 -6.81 -19.14
N ASN A 535 9.41 -5.87 -19.90
CA ASN A 535 8.97 -4.48 -19.94
C ASN A 535 7.58 -4.39 -20.61
N ARG A 536 6.55 -4.18 -19.81
CA ARG A 536 5.14 -4.20 -20.27
C ARG A 536 4.81 -3.08 -21.24
N ASP A 537 5.41 -1.89 -21.07
CA ASP A 537 5.22 -0.75 -21.99
C ASP A 537 5.82 -1.05 -23.37
N ALA A 538 6.99 -1.64 -23.41
CA ALA A 538 7.63 -2.05 -24.65
C ALA A 538 6.88 -3.20 -25.35
N ILE A 539 6.37 -4.18 -24.59
CA ILE A 539 5.52 -5.26 -25.11
C ILE A 539 4.27 -4.66 -25.76
N LEU A 540 3.59 -3.74 -25.07
CA LEU A 540 2.40 -3.09 -25.58
C LEU A 540 2.71 -2.27 -26.83
N ALA A 541 3.78 -1.45 -26.82
CA ALA A 541 4.19 -0.64 -27.97
C ALA A 541 4.52 -1.50 -29.20
N LEU A 542 5.19 -2.66 -29.01
CA LEU A 542 5.49 -3.61 -30.08
C LEU A 542 4.21 -4.13 -30.75
N HIS A 543 3.24 -4.56 -29.95
CA HIS A 543 2.00 -5.15 -30.49
C HIS A 543 1.09 -4.11 -31.10
N VAL A 544 1.03 -2.90 -30.55
CA VAL A 544 0.31 -1.76 -31.18
C VAL A 544 0.94 -1.42 -32.53
N ALA A 545 2.26 -1.34 -32.60
CA ALA A 545 2.96 -1.08 -33.86
C ALA A 545 2.69 -2.18 -34.91
N ASP A 546 2.72 -3.45 -34.51
CA ASP A 546 2.40 -4.58 -35.38
C ASP A 546 0.94 -4.53 -35.87
N ARG A 547 -0.04 -4.19 -35.00
CA ARG A 547 -1.43 -3.96 -35.40
C ARG A 547 -1.57 -2.85 -36.44
N LYS A 548 -0.88 -1.72 -36.24
CA LYS A 548 -0.91 -0.57 -37.19
C LYS A 548 -0.24 -0.89 -38.54
N LEU A 549 0.72 -1.83 -38.54
CA LEU A 549 1.35 -2.38 -39.74
C LEU A 549 0.54 -3.49 -40.41
N GLY A 550 -0.62 -3.86 -39.87
CA GLY A 550 -1.47 -4.92 -40.38
C GLY A 550 -0.89 -6.33 -40.19
N LYS A 551 0.09 -6.50 -39.30
CA LYS A 551 0.67 -7.79 -38.92
C LYS A 551 -0.26 -8.53 -37.97
N LYS A 552 -0.58 -9.79 -38.27
CA LYS A 552 -1.32 -10.66 -37.35
C LYS A 552 -0.35 -11.24 -36.32
N ASN A 553 -0.52 -10.88 -35.05
CA ASN A 553 0.33 -11.34 -33.94
C ASN A 553 -0.46 -11.75 -32.70
N ASP A 554 -1.72 -12.13 -32.90
CA ASP A 554 -2.60 -12.62 -31.84
C ASP A 554 -2.01 -13.84 -31.08
N GLU A 555 -1.30 -14.75 -31.76
CA GLU A 555 -0.60 -15.86 -31.12
C GLU A 555 0.47 -15.38 -30.12
N SER A 556 1.22 -14.35 -30.47
CA SER A 556 2.22 -13.74 -29.61
C SER A 556 1.58 -13.08 -28.38
N ILE A 557 0.47 -12.38 -28.57
CA ILE A 557 -0.30 -11.78 -27.47
C ILE A 557 -0.85 -12.89 -26.55
N TRP A 558 -1.40 -13.97 -27.12
CA TRP A 558 -1.85 -15.11 -26.32
C TRP A 558 -0.72 -15.76 -25.55
N TRP A 559 0.49 -15.81 -26.12
CA TRP A 559 1.66 -16.33 -25.40
C TRP A 559 1.96 -15.48 -24.17
N PHE A 560 1.97 -14.14 -24.27
CA PHE A 560 2.15 -13.25 -23.13
C PHE A 560 1.02 -13.36 -22.10
N LEU A 561 -0.23 -13.43 -22.55
CA LEU A 561 -1.37 -13.57 -21.65
C LEU A 561 -1.40 -14.93 -20.93
N ARG A 562 -0.75 -15.95 -21.46
CA ARG A 562 -0.54 -17.21 -20.70
C ARG A 562 0.44 -17.06 -19.56
N GLN A 563 1.42 -16.15 -19.69
CA GLN A 563 2.42 -15.85 -18.65
C GLN A 563 1.91 -14.81 -17.63
N SER A 564 1.12 -13.87 -18.07
CA SER A 564 0.59 -12.76 -17.26
C SER A 564 -0.87 -12.50 -17.63
N ARG A 565 -1.77 -13.34 -17.11
CA ARG A 565 -3.18 -13.40 -17.50
C ARG A 565 -3.97 -12.13 -17.19
N LEU A 566 -3.49 -11.37 -16.20
CA LEU A 566 -4.09 -10.10 -15.75
C LEU A 566 -3.33 -8.87 -16.30
N PHE A 567 -2.60 -9.01 -17.39
CA PHE A 567 -2.06 -7.86 -18.11
C PHE A 567 -3.16 -7.21 -18.96
N HIS A 568 -3.93 -6.32 -18.34
CA HIS A 568 -5.17 -5.75 -18.87
C HIS A 568 -4.97 -4.99 -20.20
N ALA A 569 -3.88 -4.23 -20.35
CA ALA A 569 -3.58 -3.52 -21.59
C ALA A 569 -3.40 -4.47 -22.79
N MET A 570 -2.76 -5.63 -22.58
CA MET A 570 -2.62 -6.64 -23.64
C MET A 570 -3.94 -7.35 -23.96
N ARG A 571 -4.83 -7.51 -22.97
CA ARG A 571 -6.19 -8.01 -23.24
C ARG A 571 -7.00 -7.04 -24.07
N TYR A 572 -6.85 -5.74 -23.79
CA TYR A 572 -7.47 -4.69 -24.60
C TYR A 572 -6.94 -4.73 -26.03
N GLU A 573 -5.63 -4.78 -26.22
CA GLU A 573 -5.01 -4.86 -27.55
C GLU A 573 -5.44 -6.12 -28.31
N LEU A 574 -5.52 -7.28 -27.64
CA LEU A 574 -6.02 -8.51 -28.25
C LEU A 574 -7.44 -8.36 -28.76
N ASN A 575 -8.34 -7.74 -28.00
CA ASN A 575 -9.72 -7.52 -28.41
C ASN A 575 -9.85 -6.57 -29.61
N LEU A 576 -8.90 -5.63 -29.79
CA LEU A 576 -8.86 -4.76 -30.97
C LEU A 576 -8.46 -5.54 -32.24
N ILE A 577 -7.70 -6.61 -32.11
CA ILE A 577 -7.23 -7.45 -33.23
C ILE A 577 -8.22 -8.59 -33.49
N THR A 578 -8.58 -9.31 -32.43
CA THR A 578 -9.44 -10.51 -32.49
C THR A 578 -10.45 -10.44 -31.35
N PRO A 579 -11.71 -10.04 -31.61
CA PRO A 579 -12.73 -9.98 -30.56
C PRO A 579 -12.91 -11.33 -29.88
N THR A 580 -12.82 -11.33 -28.57
CA THR A 580 -12.95 -12.54 -27.72
C THR A 580 -13.94 -12.30 -26.59
N SER A 581 -14.47 -13.38 -25.97
CA SER A 581 -15.29 -13.29 -24.76
C SER A 581 -14.46 -13.04 -23.50
N GLU A 582 -13.14 -13.17 -23.59
CA GLU A 582 -12.18 -12.94 -22.51
C GLU A 582 -11.71 -11.47 -22.50
N THR A 583 -12.67 -10.56 -22.40
CA THR A 583 -12.39 -9.12 -22.42
C THR A 583 -11.70 -8.64 -21.15
N MET A 584 -11.05 -7.48 -21.21
CA MET A 584 -10.41 -6.85 -20.08
C MET A 584 -11.39 -6.59 -18.93
N GLU A 585 -12.60 -6.15 -19.24
CA GLU A 585 -13.65 -5.78 -18.28
C GLU A 585 -13.98 -6.92 -17.31
N LYS A 586 -14.02 -8.14 -17.79
CA LYS A 586 -14.31 -9.33 -16.99
C LYS A 586 -13.42 -9.43 -15.74
N TYR A 587 -12.23 -8.87 -15.79
CA TYR A 587 -11.24 -8.90 -14.71
C TYR A 587 -11.11 -7.57 -13.99
N VAL A 588 -11.12 -6.48 -14.73
CA VAL A 588 -11.00 -5.11 -14.19
C VAL A 588 -12.18 -4.76 -13.29
N GLU A 589 -13.40 -5.17 -13.64
CA GLU A 589 -14.59 -4.93 -12.82
C GLU A 589 -14.57 -5.65 -11.45
N ARG A 590 -13.57 -6.49 -11.21
CA ARG A 590 -13.38 -7.20 -9.93
C ARG A 590 -12.51 -6.45 -8.93
N CYS A 591 -11.73 -5.44 -9.37
CA CYS A 591 -10.89 -4.67 -8.47
C CYS A 591 -11.65 -3.50 -7.84
N GLU A 592 -11.02 -2.85 -6.84
CA GLU A 592 -11.66 -1.74 -6.11
C GLU A 592 -11.88 -0.50 -7.00
N PHE A 593 -10.95 -0.21 -7.91
CA PHE A 593 -10.96 1.01 -8.73
C PHE A 593 -10.90 0.70 -10.24
N PRO A 594 -11.97 0.12 -10.84
CA PRO A 594 -11.97 -0.19 -12.27
C PRO A 594 -11.67 1.02 -13.16
N HIS A 595 -12.22 2.19 -12.81
CA HIS A 595 -12.03 3.43 -13.55
C HIS A 595 -10.57 3.89 -13.60
N GLU A 596 -9.79 3.61 -12.55
CA GLU A 596 -8.36 3.95 -12.51
C GLU A 596 -7.54 3.08 -13.47
N VAL A 597 -7.92 1.80 -13.63
CA VAL A 597 -7.29 0.91 -14.63
C VAL A 597 -7.60 1.41 -16.04
N TYR A 598 -8.85 1.80 -16.31
CA TYR A 598 -9.24 2.37 -17.61
C TYR A 598 -8.53 3.69 -17.88
N LEU A 599 -8.38 4.56 -16.87
CA LEU A 599 -7.63 5.80 -16.98
C LEU A 599 -6.15 5.55 -17.25
N GLU A 600 -5.53 4.59 -16.59
CA GLU A 600 -4.11 4.27 -16.79
C GLU A 600 -3.83 3.81 -18.22
N ILE A 601 -4.60 2.82 -18.70
CA ILE A 601 -4.44 2.30 -20.06
C ILE A 601 -4.84 3.33 -21.11
N GLY A 602 -5.95 4.05 -20.89
CA GLY A 602 -6.40 5.12 -21.79
C GLY A 602 -5.38 6.25 -21.91
N THR A 603 -4.71 6.59 -20.82
CA THR A 603 -3.62 7.57 -20.81
C THR A 603 -2.44 7.10 -21.67
N TRP A 604 -2.07 5.82 -21.56
CA TRP A 604 -1.01 5.25 -22.37
C TRP A 604 -1.30 5.38 -23.88
N TYR A 605 -2.54 5.03 -24.32
CA TYR A 605 -2.95 5.15 -25.73
C TYR A 605 -3.04 6.62 -26.19
N ASP A 606 -3.52 7.52 -25.34
CA ASP A 606 -3.60 8.95 -25.63
C ASP A 606 -2.21 9.57 -25.83
N GLU A 607 -1.25 9.25 -24.96
CA GLU A 607 0.14 9.66 -25.09
C GLU A 607 0.82 9.08 -26.33
N ALA A 608 0.43 7.88 -26.75
CA ALA A 608 0.89 7.26 -27.99
C ALA A 608 0.22 7.84 -29.26
N GLY A 609 -0.66 8.86 -29.13
CA GLY A 609 -1.35 9.47 -30.26
C GLY A 609 -2.54 8.67 -30.81
N LEU A 610 -2.99 7.65 -30.10
CA LEU A 610 -4.05 6.71 -30.51
C LEU A 610 -5.40 7.14 -29.94
N ALA A 611 -5.91 8.29 -30.40
CA ALA A 611 -7.07 8.96 -29.85
C ALA A 611 -8.35 8.10 -29.82
N GLU A 612 -8.60 7.28 -30.84
CA GLU A 612 -9.79 6.42 -30.89
C GLU A 612 -9.73 5.31 -29.82
N ASP A 613 -8.58 4.64 -29.69
CA ASP A 613 -8.35 3.60 -28.70
C ASP A 613 -8.47 4.20 -27.28
N ALA A 614 -7.91 5.41 -27.06
CA ALA A 614 -8.02 6.13 -25.78
C ALA A 614 -9.47 6.51 -25.43
N GLN A 615 -10.25 7.03 -26.41
CA GLN A 615 -11.66 7.39 -26.19
C GLN A 615 -12.49 6.22 -25.68
N ALA A 616 -12.29 5.02 -26.23
CA ALA A 616 -13.03 3.83 -25.82
C ALA A 616 -12.82 3.52 -24.33
N LEU A 617 -11.58 3.65 -23.84
CA LEU A 617 -11.21 3.44 -22.45
C LEU A 617 -11.71 4.57 -21.55
N PHE A 618 -11.58 5.83 -21.98
CA PHE A 618 -12.08 6.96 -21.20
C PHE A 618 -13.61 6.97 -21.09
N ARG A 619 -14.37 6.46 -22.08
CA ARG A 619 -15.82 6.25 -21.92
C ARG A 619 -16.16 5.30 -20.79
N LYS A 620 -15.38 4.22 -20.61
CA LYS A 620 -15.57 3.29 -19.50
C LYS A 620 -15.26 3.96 -18.16
N ALA A 621 -14.15 4.69 -18.09
CA ALA A 621 -13.80 5.45 -16.90
C ALA A 621 -14.84 6.52 -16.55
N ALA A 622 -15.41 7.20 -17.56
CA ALA A 622 -16.40 8.27 -17.40
C ALA A 622 -17.70 7.81 -16.73
N ALA A 623 -18.01 6.52 -16.75
CA ALA A 623 -19.20 5.97 -16.12
C ALA A 623 -19.23 6.20 -14.60
N THR A 624 -18.06 6.20 -13.94
CA THR A 624 -17.93 6.31 -12.49
C THR A 624 -16.93 7.38 -12.03
N SER A 625 -16.23 8.05 -12.97
CA SER A 625 -15.18 9.02 -12.64
C SER A 625 -15.34 10.31 -13.44
N PRO A 626 -15.50 11.47 -12.78
CA PRO A 626 -15.53 12.77 -13.48
C PRO A 626 -14.22 13.06 -14.20
N VAL A 627 -13.09 12.55 -13.71
CA VAL A 627 -11.79 12.67 -14.40
C VAL A 627 -11.80 11.91 -15.73
N GLY A 628 -12.42 10.71 -15.77
CA GLY A 628 -12.62 9.94 -16.99
C GLY A 628 -13.44 10.71 -18.02
N GLY A 629 -14.52 11.36 -17.57
CA GLY A 629 -15.37 12.21 -18.42
C GLY A 629 -14.64 13.43 -19.00
N ILE A 630 -13.81 14.10 -18.19
CA ILE A 630 -12.99 15.23 -18.63
C ILE A 630 -11.92 14.78 -19.62
N ARG A 631 -11.25 13.65 -19.38
CA ARG A 631 -10.28 13.07 -20.33
C ARG A 631 -10.94 12.73 -21.65
N LEU A 632 -12.12 12.10 -21.62
CA LEU A 632 -12.91 11.83 -22.83
C LEU A 632 -13.23 13.12 -23.59
N ALA A 633 -13.77 14.13 -22.90
CA ALA A 633 -14.13 15.40 -23.49
C ALA A 633 -12.92 16.08 -24.17
N TYR A 634 -11.77 16.07 -23.51
CA TYR A 634 -10.56 16.70 -24.04
C TYR A 634 -10.04 15.98 -25.30
N VAL A 635 -10.05 14.65 -25.31
CA VAL A 635 -9.63 13.90 -26.52
C VAL A 635 -10.63 14.13 -27.66
N LEU A 636 -11.94 14.15 -27.39
CA LEU A 636 -12.95 14.47 -28.40
C LEU A 636 -12.76 15.88 -29.01
N HIS A 637 -12.47 16.87 -28.15
CA HIS A 637 -12.15 18.22 -28.57
C HIS A 637 -10.92 18.27 -29.50
N ARG A 638 -9.83 17.62 -29.13
CA ARG A 638 -8.60 17.57 -29.93
C ARG A 638 -8.77 16.95 -31.33
N VAL A 639 -9.73 16.04 -31.49
CA VAL A 639 -10.06 15.44 -32.79
C VAL A 639 -11.19 16.17 -33.52
N GLY A 640 -11.60 17.37 -33.07
CA GLY A 640 -12.61 18.20 -33.68
C GLY A 640 -14.06 17.80 -33.42
N ASN A 641 -14.33 16.89 -32.51
CA ASN A 641 -15.69 16.50 -32.08
C ASN A 641 -16.16 17.34 -30.87
N ASP A 642 -16.38 18.66 -31.11
CA ASP A 642 -16.78 19.59 -30.06
C ASP A 642 -18.18 19.30 -29.49
N ALA A 643 -19.09 18.76 -30.28
CA ALA A 643 -20.42 18.34 -29.80
C ALA A 643 -20.30 17.18 -28.80
N GLY A 644 -19.49 16.17 -29.10
CA GLY A 644 -19.19 15.07 -28.19
C GLY A 644 -18.46 15.52 -26.94
N ALA A 645 -17.50 16.44 -27.09
CA ALA A 645 -16.78 17.03 -25.96
C ALA A 645 -17.73 17.78 -25.01
N LYS A 646 -18.64 18.60 -25.56
CA LYS A 646 -19.67 19.29 -24.76
C LYS A 646 -20.57 18.30 -24.01
N ALA A 647 -21.07 17.30 -24.69
CA ALA A 647 -21.93 16.27 -24.07
C ALA A 647 -21.22 15.54 -22.92
N ALA A 648 -19.92 15.21 -23.07
CA ALA A 648 -19.13 14.60 -22.01
C ALA A 648 -18.94 15.55 -20.82
N LEU A 649 -18.68 16.85 -21.03
CA LEU A 649 -18.59 17.84 -19.96
C LEU A 649 -19.95 18.05 -19.26
N ASP A 650 -21.07 18.05 -20.01
CA ASP A 650 -22.43 18.14 -19.42
C ASP A 650 -22.70 16.93 -18.49
N ALA A 651 -22.27 15.73 -18.89
CA ALA A 651 -22.36 14.54 -18.05
C ALA A 651 -21.52 14.66 -16.76
N VAL A 652 -20.29 15.19 -16.87
CA VAL A 652 -19.42 15.44 -15.68
C VAL A 652 -20.05 16.46 -14.73
N ALA A 653 -20.67 17.52 -15.24
CA ALA A 653 -21.34 18.52 -14.41
C ALA A 653 -22.41 17.91 -13.51
N ALA A 654 -23.08 16.84 -13.95
CA ALA A 654 -24.11 16.12 -13.20
C ALA A 654 -23.54 15.10 -12.18
N GLN A 655 -22.26 14.70 -12.30
CA GLN A 655 -21.66 13.72 -11.37
C GLN A 655 -21.32 14.33 -10.01
N PRO A 656 -21.35 13.55 -8.90
CA PRO A 656 -20.85 13.99 -7.61
C PRO A 656 -19.34 14.17 -7.64
N ILE A 657 -18.80 15.01 -6.73
CA ILE A 657 -17.36 15.15 -6.51
C ILE A 657 -16.82 14.21 -5.43
N ALA A 658 -17.70 13.56 -4.68
CA ALA A 658 -17.30 12.59 -3.65
C ALA A 658 -16.39 11.50 -4.26
N PHE A 659 -15.28 11.22 -3.59
CA PHE A 659 -14.27 10.23 -4.02
C PHE A 659 -13.62 10.53 -5.38
N ALA A 660 -13.79 11.71 -5.94
CA ALA A 660 -13.03 12.16 -7.09
C ALA A 660 -11.63 12.58 -6.62
N MET A 661 -10.63 11.72 -6.90
CA MET A 661 -9.24 11.87 -6.43
C MET A 661 -8.28 12.08 -7.62
N PRO A 662 -8.37 13.18 -8.37
CA PRO A 662 -7.49 13.43 -9.52
C PRO A 662 -6.04 13.61 -9.07
N PHE A 663 -5.12 12.82 -9.62
CA PHE A 663 -3.70 12.86 -9.25
C PHE A 663 -2.73 12.79 -10.43
N ARG A 664 -3.17 12.25 -11.57
CA ARG A 664 -2.29 12.05 -12.71
C ARG A 664 -1.89 13.38 -13.34
N ARG A 665 -0.59 13.65 -13.43
CA ARG A 665 -0.05 14.83 -14.14
C ARG A 665 -0.55 14.91 -15.59
N GLU A 666 -0.74 13.77 -16.24
CA GLU A 666 -1.24 13.65 -17.62
C GLU A 666 -2.68 14.16 -17.78
N SER A 667 -3.39 14.33 -16.66
CA SER A 667 -4.75 14.91 -16.66
C SER A 667 -4.77 16.43 -16.47
N LEU A 668 -3.65 17.06 -16.08
CA LEU A 668 -3.58 18.49 -15.76
C LEU A 668 -4.07 19.37 -16.93
N THR A 669 -3.60 19.11 -18.15
CA THR A 669 -3.99 19.89 -19.34
C THR A 669 -5.48 19.77 -19.62
N ALA A 670 -6.05 18.56 -19.53
CA ALA A 670 -7.47 18.33 -19.75
C ALA A 670 -8.34 19.00 -18.67
N LEU A 671 -7.92 18.91 -17.42
CA LEU A 671 -8.61 19.53 -16.28
C LEU A 671 -8.57 21.07 -16.37
N HIS A 672 -7.44 21.66 -16.72
CA HIS A 672 -7.32 23.09 -16.98
C HIS A 672 -8.21 23.56 -18.13
N TRP A 673 -8.18 22.84 -19.25
CA TRP A 673 -9.03 23.12 -20.39
C TRP A 673 -10.51 23.09 -20.00
N ALA A 674 -10.94 22.05 -19.28
CA ALA A 674 -12.32 21.92 -18.82
C ALA A 674 -12.74 23.05 -17.88
N ALA A 675 -11.88 23.40 -16.90
CA ALA A 675 -12.10 24.51 -15.97
C ALA A 675 -12.23 25.88 -16.68
N LYS A 676 -11.45 26.09 -17.75
CA LYS A 676 -11.52 27.32 -18.58
C LYS A 676 -12.77 27.32 -19.47
N THR A 677 -13.11 26.19 -20.09
CA THR A 677 -14.22 26.04 -21.03
C THR A 677 -15.58 26.16 -20.34
N ARG A 678 -15.73 25.58 -19.16
CA ARG A 678 -17.02 25.53 -18.43
C ARG A 678 -17.19 26.69 -17.45
N GLY A 679 -16.13 27.09 -16.77
CA GLY A 679 -16.17 28.17 -15.78
C GLY A 679 -16.91 27.83 -14.46
N GLU A 680 -17.60 26.70 -14.37
CA GLU A 680 -18.32 26.23 -13.17
C GLU A 680 -17.34 25.83 -12.07
N TRP A 681 -17.76 25.95 -10.81
CA TRP A 681 -16.91 25.67 -9.65
C TRP A 681 -16.38 24.23 -9.61
N LYS A 682 -17.18 23.25 -10.02
CA LYS A 682 -16.83 21.82 -10.00
C LYS A 682 -15.59 21.50 -10.84
N PHE A 683 -15.49 22.07 -12.04
CA PHE A 683 -14.32 21.86 -12.92
C PHE A 683 -13.06 22.55 -12.37
N LYS A 684 -13.22 23.74 -11.78
CA LYS A 684 -12.12 24.45 -11.08
C LYS A 684 -11.63 23.65 -9.87
N TYR A 685 -12.56 23.07 -9.09
CA TYR A 685 -12.25 22.22 -7.96
C TYR A 685 -11.44 20.99 -8.37
N LEU A 686 -11.90 20.22 -9.36
CA LEU A 686 -11.19 19.02 -9.84
C LEU A 686 -9.80 19.36 -10.37
N ALA A 687 -9.65 20.48 -11.07
CA ALA A 687 -8.34 20.97 -11.53
C ALA A 687 -7.45 21.37 -10.34
N ALA A 688 -8.00 22.08 -9.34
CA ALA A 688 -7.26 22.48 -8.15
C ALA A 688 -6.78 21.29 -7.32
N VAL A 689 -7.61 20.27 -7.13
CA VAL A 689 -7.23 19.03 -6.44
C VAL A 689 -6.07 18.34 -7.15
N CYS A 690 -6.12 18.22 -8.48
CA CYS A 690 -5.04 17.62 -9.27
C CYS A 690 -3.75 18.44 -9.22
N LEU A 691 -3.85 19.77 -9.25
CA LEU A 691 -2.71 20.69 -9.10
C LEU A 691 -2.04 20.52 -7.73
N ALA A 692 -2.84 20.51 -6.66
CA ALA A 692 -2.33 20.33 -5.31
C ALA A 692 -1.66 18.95 -5.12
N ALA A 693 -2.22 17.90 -5.72
CA ALA A 693 -1.63 16.56 -5.72
C ALA A 693 -0.25 16.51 -6.41
N ASN A 694 -0.02 17.41 -7.36
CA ASN A 694 1.23 17.56 -8.09
C ASN A 694 2.10 18.75 -7.58
N ALA A 695 1.81 19.26 -6.40
CA ALA A 695 2.54 20.35 -5.72
C ALA A 695 2.56 21.68 -6.50
N TRP A 696 1.47 21.98 -7.22
CA TRP A 696 1.17 23.29 -7.80
C TRP A 696 0.25 24.07 -6.83
N ASP A 697 0.73 24.32 -5.61
CA ASP A 697 -0.11 24.81 -4.51
C ASP A 697 -0.70 26.20 -4.79
N ALA A 698 0.09 27.13 -5.31
CA ALA A 698 -0.36 28.49 -5.58
C ALA A 698 -1.48 28.55 -6.62
N GLU A 699 -1.35 27.77 -7.69
CA GLU A 699 -2.34 27.68 -8.76
C GLU A 699 -3.60 26.96 -8.26
N ALA A 700 -3.45 25.95 -7.43
CA ALA A 700 -4.57 25.25 -6.80
C ALA A 700 -5.38 26.20 -5.93
N ASP A 701 -4.71 26.96 -5.05
CA ASP A 701 -5.35 27.93 -4.14
C ASP A 701 -6.04 29.05 -4.91
N LEU A 702 -5.42 29.52 -6.01
CA LEU A 702 -6.03 30.51 -6.90
C LEU A 702 -7.33 30.01 -7.54
N LEU A 703 -7.36 28.74 -8.00
CA LEU A 703 -8.58 28.16 -8.58
C LEU A 703 -9.67 27.96 -7.53
N LEU A 704 -9.33 27.51 -6.33
CA LEU A 704 -10.27 27.39 -5.23
C LEU A 704 -10.86 28.74 -4.81
N ALA A 705 -10.02 29.76 -4.73
CA ALA A 705 -10.47 31.14 -4.44
C ALA A 705 -11.45 31.66 -5.49
N ARG A 706 -11.21 31.36 -6.79
CA ARG A 706 -12.12 31.72 -7.88
C ARG A 706 -13.46 31.00 -7.89
N CYS A 707 -13.65 29.98 -7.07
CA CYS A 707 -14.96 29.37 -6.86
C CYS A 707 -15.87 30.24 -5.97
N GLY A 708 -15.29 31.09 -5.11
CA GLY A 708 -16.03 31.96 -4.20
C GLY A 708 -16.94 31.18 -3.25
N ASP A 709 -18.15 31.67 -3.06
CA ASP A 709 -19.18 31.08 -2.22
C ASP A 709 -20.29 30.41 -3.05
N SER A 710 -20.02 30.11 -4.33
CA SER A 710 -20.98 29.47 -5.23
C SER A 710 -21.06 27.93 -5.14
N PRO A 711 -20.06 27.19 -4.58
CA PRO A 711 -20.21 25.76 -4.40
C PRO A 711 -21.36 25.39 -3.47
N ASP A 712 -22.10 24.35 -3.84
CA ASP A 712 -23.24 23.78 -3.13
C ASP A 712 -22.96 22.39 -2.53
N ASP A 713 -21.68 22.06 -2.33
CA ASP A 713 -21.22 20.77 -1.82
C ASP A 713 -20.28 20.98 -0.62
N ALA A 714 -20.57 20.29 0.48
CA ALA A 714 -19.81 20.41 1.72
C ALA A 714 -18.37 19.87 1.59
N ILE A 715 -18.12 18.88 0.69
CA ILE A 715 -16.77 18.33 0.45
C ILE A 715 -15.84 19.42 -0.09
N PHE A 716 -16.34 20.30 -0.96
CA PHE A 716 -15.59 21.43 -1.46
C PHE A 716 -15.07 22.31 -0.33
N TYR A 717 -15.96 22.72 0.58
CA TYR A 717 -15.60 23.60 1.69
C TYR A 717 -14.69 22.91 2.70
N LEU A 718 -14.90 21.64 3.03
CA LEU A 718 -13.99 20.88 3.87
C LEU A 718 -12.60 20.77 3.22
N TYR A 719 -12.51 20.50 1.93
CA TYR A 719 -11.23 20.47 1.25
C TYR A 719 -10.54 21.84 1.24
N ARG A 720 -11.24 22.94 0.89
CA ARG A 720 -10.67 24.28 0.89
C ARG A 720 -10.22 24.68 2.28
N ALA A 721 -10.98 24.36 3.33
CA ALA A 721 -10.60 24.58 4.72
C ALA A 721 -9.30 23.88 5.14
N THR A 722 -8.91 22.76 4.50
CA THR A 722 -7.61 22.13 4.78
C THR A 722 -6.42 22.97 4.29
N ARG A 723 -6.66 23.89 3.38
CA ARG A 723 -5.65 24.74 2.74
C ARG A 723 -5.66 26.18 3.27
N GLU A 724 -6.61 26.54 4.10
CA GLU A 724 -6.80 27.85 4.70
C GLU A 724 -6.45 27.85 6.18
N THR A 725 -6.31 29.04 6.76
CA THR A 725 -6.07 29.25 8.18
C THR A 725 -6.98 30.36 8.74
N GLY A 726 -7.08 30.46 10.06
CA GLY A 726 -7.80 31.56 10.74
C GLY A 726 -9.27 31.68 10.31
N GLU A 727 -9.75 32.90 10.09
CA GLU A 727 -11.15 33.22 9.78
C GLU A 727 -11.62 32.63 8.45
N ALA A 728 -10.75 32.53 7.44
CA ALA A 728 -11.10 31.92 6.15
C ALA A 728 -11.47 30.45 6.33
N ARG A 729 -10.62 29.69 7.05
CA ARG A 729 -10.91 28.28 7.42
C ARG A 729 -12.23 28.16 8.16
N LEU A 730 -12.45 29.02 9.16
CA LEU A 730 -13.66 28.97 9.97
C LEU A 730 -14.92 29.26 9.15
N LYS A 731 -14.85 30.22 8.21
CA LYS A 731 -15.94 30.50 7.26
C LYS A 731 -16.32 29.27 6.46
N ASP A 732 -15.34 28.55 5.92
CA ASP A 732 -15.56 27.36 5.13
C ASP A 732 -16.12 26.19 5.96
N LEU A 733 -15.61 25.99 7.16
CA LEU A 733 -16.16 24.97 8.07
C LEU A 733 -17.62 25.24 8.39
N ARG A 734 -18.02 26.49 8.59
CA ARG A 734 -19.44 26.88 8.77
C ARG A 734 -20.27 26.64 7.53
N ALA A 735 -19.75 26.92 6.34
CA ALA A 735 -20.43 26.63 5.07
C ALA A 735 -20.65 25.12 4.90
N ALA A 736 -19.63 24.30 5.14
CA ALA A 736 -19.72 22.83 5.11
C ALA A 736 -20.77 22.30 6.10
N ALA A 737 -20.75 22.79 7.34
CA ALA A 737 -21.72 22.39 8.37
C ALA A 737 -23.16 22.75 8.02
N LYS A 738 -23.36 23.95 7.40
CA LYS A 738 -24.68 24.42 6.94
C LYS A 738 -25.24 23.57 5.79
N LEU A 739 -24.40 23.19 4.83
CA LEU A 739 -24.80 22.37 3.72
C LEU A 739 -25.09 20.92 4.16
N GLY A 740 -24.38 20.42 5.16
CA GLY A 740 -24.51 19.02 5.61
C GLY A 740 -23.91 18.03 4.62
N GLY A 741 -24.22 16.73 4.80
CA GLY A 741 -23.75 15.67 3.89
C GLY A 741 -22.36 15.09 4.21
N CYS A 742 -21.56 15.76 5.05
CA CYS A 742 -20.24 15.28 5.50
C CYS A 742 -20.26 14.60 6.88
N GLY A 743 -21.45 14.32 7.41
CA GLY A 743 -21.60 13.65 8.70
C GLY A 743 -20.87 14.38 9.82
N TRP A 744 -20.06 13.66 10.58
CA TRP A 744 -19.29 14.14 11.72
C TRP A 744 -18.02 14.94 11.34
N ARG A 745 -17.57 14.90 10.07
CA ARG A 745 -16.28 15.46 9.64
C ARG A 745 -16.17 16.96 9.85
N ALA A 746 -17.27 17.69 9.68
CA ALA A 746 -17.29 19.12 9.99
C ALA A 746 -17.02 19.39 11.47
N GLY A 747 -17.59 18.59 12.38
CA GLY A 747 -17.36 18.67 13.81
C GLY A 747 -15.90 18.43 14.20
N HIS A 748 -15.30 17.37 13.65
CA HIS A 748 -13.88 17.08 13.83
C HIS A 748 -12.99 18.22 13.30
N ALA A 749 -13.31 18.78 12.15
CA ALA A 749 -12.56 19.90 11.57
C ALA A 749 -12.67 21.18 12.42
N PHE A 750 -13.85 21.49 12.99
CA PHE A 750 -14.00 22.57 13.98
C PHE A 750 -13.16 22.34 15.22
N TYR A 751 -13.25 21.13 15.80
CA TYR A 751 -12.43 20.78 16.95
C TYR A 751 -10.95 21.02 16.67
N ARG A 752 -10.43 20.51 15.54
CA ARG A 752 -9.03 20.70 15.16
C ARG A 752 -8.67 22.17 15.01
N HIS A 753 -9.51 22.98 14.36
CA HIS A 753 -9.28 24.41 14.18
C HIS A 753 -9.07 25.12 15.53
N PHE A 754 -9.95 24.90 16.50
CA PHE A 754 -9.86 25.52 17.81
C PHE A 754 -8.77 24.90 18.70
N ALA A 755 -8.52 23.60 18.57
CA ALA A 755 -7.46 22.91 19.30
C ALA A 755 -6.06 23.41 18.89
N GLU A 756 -5.84 23.69 17.61
CA GLU A 756 -4.60 24.31 17.10
C GLU A 756 -4.35 25.68 17.76
N ALA A 757 -5.41 26.45 17.98
CA ALA A 757 -5.37 27.72 18.68
C ALA A 757 -5.37 27.59 20.23
N LYS A 758 -5.51 26.35 20.75
CA LYS A 758 -5.69 26.03 22.19
C LYS A 758 -6.95 26.66 22.80
N ASP A 759 -7.93 27.01 21.97
CA ASP A 759 -9.25 27.50 22.42
C ASP A 759 -10.18 26.30 22.68
N TRP A 760 -9.98 25.68 23.84
CA TRP A 760 -10.68 24.45 24.23
C TRP A 760 -12.16 24.64 24.50
N GLU A 761 -12.57 25.86 24.92
CA GLU A 761 -13.99 26.16 25.14
C GLU A 761 -14.75 26.22 23.82
N SER A 762 -14.20 26.85 22.80
CA SER A 762 -14.78 26.87 21.46
C SER A 762 -14.74 25.47 20.84
N ALA A 763 -13.64 24.74 21.01
CA ALA A 763 -13.52 23.36 20.55
C ALA A 763 -14.64 22.47 21.14
N LEU A 764 -14.86 22.56 22.46
CA LEU A 764 -15.93 21.82 23.14
C LEU A 764 -17.32 22.21 22.64
N LYS A 765 -17.58 23.51 22.52
CA LYS A 765 -18.87 24.02 22.04
C LYS A 765 -19.23 23.50 20.65
N GLU A 766 -18.27 23.46 19.74
CA GLU A 766 -18.50 23.05 18.34
C GLU A 766 -18.58 21.53 18.19
N ILE A 767 -17.84 20.73 18.98
CA ILE A 767 -17.88 19.26 18.86
C ILE A 767 -19.08 18.60 19.57
N GLU A 768 -19.59 19.19 20.66
CA GLU A 768 -20.65 18.60 21.48
C GLU A 768 -21.93 18.23 20.70
N PRO A 769 -22.44 19.00 19.72
CA PRO A 769 -23.58 18.61 18.91
C PRO A 769 -23.35 17.38 18.03
N TYR A 770 -22.10 17.15 17.63
CA TYR A 770 -21.76 16.03 16.72
C TYR A 770 -21.64 14.71 17.46
N VAL A 771 -21.16 14.69 18.70
CA VAL A 771 -21.07 13.43 19.47
C VAL A 771 -22.45 12.85 19.76
N ALA A 772 -23.47 13.68 19.92
CA ALA A 772 -24.83 13.24 20.11
C ALA A 772 -25.47 12.67 18.83
N LYS A 773 -25.10 13.23 17.65
CA LYS A 773 -25.62 12.83 16.34
C LYS A 773 -24.87 11.63 15.74
N HIS A 774 -23.62 11.46 16.08
CA HIS A 774 -22.70 10.47 15.50
C HIS A 774 -21.99 9.66 16.60
N PRO A 775 -22.75 8.92 17.44
CA PRO A 775 -22.19 8.15 18.53
C PRO A 775 -21.27 7.00 18.08
N GLU A 776 -21.34 6.61 16.80
CA GLU A 776 -20.47 5.61 16.16
C GLU A 776 -19.09 6.17 15.81
N ALA A 777 -18.96 7.48 15.57
CA ALA A 777 -17.74 8.10 15.07
C ALA A 777 -16.66 8.20 16.15
N ASN A 778 -15.63 7.36 16.06
CA ASN A 778 -14.55 7.31 17.07
C ASN A 778 -13.82 8.65 17.22
N LEU A 779 -13.50 9.34 16.13
CA LEU A 779 -12.77 10.62 16.19
C LEU A 779 -13.53 11.67 16.97
N VAL A 780 -14.83 11.79 16.74
CA VAL A 780 -15.70 12.74 17.47
C VAL A 780 -15.75 12.41 18.97
N LYS A 781 -15.82 11.13 19.34
CA LYS A 781 -15.77 10.70 20.76
C LYS A 781 -14.45 11.11 21.42
N LEU A 782 -13.34 10.90 20.72
CA LEU A 782 -12.02 11.27 21.20
C LEU A 782 -11.87 12.79 21.35
N ASP A 783 -12.27 13.56 20.35
CA ASP A 783 -12.26 15.03 20.37
C ASP A 783 -13.08 15.60 21.52
N TYR A 784 -14.30 15.07 21.73
CA TYR A 784 -15.16 15.48 22.81
C TYR A 784 -14.57 15.17 24.19
N ALA A 785 -14.03 13.98 24.40
CA ALA A 785 -13.37 13.61 25.64
C ALA A 785 -12.14 14.48 25.91
N ASP A 786 -11.34 14.78 24.85
CA ASP A 786 -10.17 15.65 24.99
C ASP A 786 -10.59 17.08 25.35
N ALA A 787 -11.57 17.66 24.66
CA ALA A 787 -12.08 19.00 24.95
C ALA A 787 -12.65 19.09 26.38
N LEU A 788 -13.43 18.12 26.84
CA LEU A 788 -13.94 18.08 28.22
C LEU A 788 -12.81 18.05 29.24
N SER A 789 -11.80 17.19 29.04
CA SER A 789 -10.68 17.08 29.97
C SER A 789 -9.81 18.34 30.02
N ARG A 790 -9.61 19.02 28.86
CA ARG A 790 -8.82 20.25 28.78
C ARG A 790 -9.52 21.49 29.30
N THR A 791 -10.85 21.47 29.28
CA THR A 791 -11.67 22.56 29.89
C THR A 791 -11.94 22.34 31.37
N GLY A 792 -11.29 21.32 31.98
CA GLY A 792 -11.46 21.01 33.42
C GLY A 792 -12.80 20.37 33.78
N ARG A 793 -13.64 19.99 32.79
CA ARG A 793 -14.90 19.30 33.01
C ARG A 793 -14.68 17.82 33.29
N ASN A 794 -13.76 17.52 34.21
CA ASN A 794 -13.20 16.20 34.49
C ASN A 794 -14.29 15.15 34.80
N GLY A 795 -15.29 15.50 35.62
CA GLY A 795 -16.39 14.58 35.96
C GLY A 795 -17.21 14.17 34.74
N LYS A 796 -17.48 15.13 33.83
CA LYS A 796 -18.18 14.83 32.56
C LYS A 796 -17.33 13.97 31.63
N ALA A 797 -16.03 14.28 31.52
CA ALA A 797 -15.10 13.48 30.73
C ALA A 797 -15.04 12.03 31.20
N ILE A 798 -14.93 11.81 32.51
CA ILE A 798 -14.91 10.47 33.12
C ILE A 798 -16.21 9.73 32.83
N ALA A 799 -17.36 10.35 33.14
CA ALA A 799 -18.68 9.74 32.94
C ALA A 799 -18.97 9.41 31.45
N PHE A 800 -18.44 10.20 30.53
CA PHE A 800 -18.53 9.92 29.10
C PHE A 800 -17.63 8.72 28.73
N LEU A 801 -16.37 8.75 29.14
CA LEU A 801 -15.39 7.70 28.81
C LEU A 801 -15.70 6.35 29.45
N GLU A 802 -16.37 6.31 30.61
CA GLU A 802 -16.84 5.07 31.22
C GLU A 802 -17.92 4.34 30.38
N LYS A 803 -18.62 5.09 29.52
CA LYS A 803 -19.68 4.55 28.67
C LYS A 803 -19.27 4.40 27.20
N ALA A 804 -18.26 5.16 26.75
CA ALA A 804 -17.80 5.14 25.36
C ALA A 804 -17.10 3.83 25.04
N THR A 805 -17.36 3.27 23.85
CA THR A 805 -16.56 2.19 23.30
C THR A 805 -15.56 2.75 22.30
N VAL A 806 -14.28 2.55 22.58
CA VAL A 806 -13.18 2.96 21.70
C VAL A 806 -12.38 1.71 21.34
N LEU A 807 -12.30 1.41 20.05
CA LEU A 807 -11.50 0.30 19.56
C LEU A 807 -10.02 0.68 19.57
N PRO A 808 -9.13 -0.21 20.02
CA PRO A 808 -7.69 0.04 19.97
C PRO A 808 -7.22 0.12 18.53
N SER A 809 -6.11 0.85 18.32
CA SER A 809 -5.40 0.94 17.04
C SER A 809 -3.92 0.65 17.25
N GLU A 810 -3.21 0.35 16.17
CA GLU A 810 -1.76 0.25 16.24
C GLU A 810 -1.15 1.60 16.66
N GLY A 811 -0.31 1.56 17.70
CA GLY A 811 0.44 2.73 18.15
C GLY A 811 -0.23 3.64 19.17
N GLY A 812 -1.43 3.31 19.68
CA GLY A 812 -1.97 4.07 20.79
C GLY A 812 -3.49 4.16 20.87
N ASN A 813 -3.90 4.84 21.93
CA ASN A 813 -5.30 5.14 22.19
C ASN A 813 -5.41 6.53 22.84
N ASP A 814 -5.85 7.50 22.04
CA ASP A 814 -6.01 8.90 22.50
C ASP A 814 -7.04 9.05 23.64
N ALA A 815 -7.96 8.08 23.78
CA ALA A 815 -8.90 8.03 24.90
C ALA A 815 -8.18 7.89 26.26
N LEU A 816 -7.03 7.20 26.29
CA LEU A 816 -6.22 7.04 27.51
C LEU A 816 -5.65 8.37 27.97
N ALA A 817 -5.18 9.21 27.07
CA ALA A 817 -4.66 10.55 27.39
C ALA A 817 -5.74 11.41 28.06
N SER A 818 -6.95 11.40 27.50
CA SER A 818 -8.11 12.13 28.05
C SER A 818 -8.56 11.56 29.38
N TRP A 819 -8.56 10.24 29.55
CA TRP A 819 -8.87 9.56 30.80
C TRP A 819 -7.90 9.95 31.93
N ILE A 820 -6.61 9.84 31.67
CA ILE A 820 -5.54 10.18 32.63
C ILE A 820 -5.63 11.65 33.01
N ARG A 821 -5.82 12.55 32.04
CA ARG A 821 -5.93 13.99 32.28
C ARG A 821 -7.15 14.32 33.17
N ALA A 822 -8.29 13.71 32.89
CA ALA A 822 -9.50 13.92 33.66
C ALA A 822 -9.34 13.47 35.12
N TRP A 823 -8.79 12.26 35.35
CA TRP A 823 -8.52 11.76 36.69
C TRP A 823 -7.40 12.52 37.40
N ARG A 824 -6.40 12.99 36.68
CA ARG A 824 -5.39 13.92 37.22
C ARG A 824 -6.06 15.18 37.77
N GLY A 825 -6.94 15.81 37.00
CA GLY A 825 -7.66 17.00 37.47
C GLY A 825 -8.53 16.73 38.71
N VAL A 826 -9.12 15.56 38.82
CA VAL A 826 -9.83 15.12 40.05
C VAL A 826 -8.85 14.99 41.23
N ALA A 827 -7.67 14.38 40.99
CA ALA A 827 -6.64 14.21 42.01
C ALA A 827 -6.08 15.56 42.51
N GLU A 828 -5.79 16.49 41.59
CA GLU A 828 -5.33 17.85 41.90
C GLU A 828 -6.36 18.60 42.73
N ALA A 829 -7.64 18.54 42.36
CA ALA A 829 -8.73 19.17 43.10
C ALA A 829 -8.91 18.54 44.50
N ALA A 830 -8.68 17.26 44.69
CA ALA A 830 -8.70 16.59 45.98
C ALA A 830 -7.51 17.06 46.88
N LEU A 831 -6.30 17.13 46.30
CA LEU A 831 -5.13 17.66 47.03
C LEU A 831 -5.33 19.13 47.46
N ALA A 832 -5.91 19.95 46.61
CA ALA A 832 -6.20 21.34 46.93
C ALA A 832 -7.17 21.49 48.14
N ARG A 833 -8.02 20.48 48.35
CA ARG A 833 -8.92 20.41 49.53
C ARG A 833 -8.30 19.71 50.71
N GLY A 834 -7.05 19.23 50.63
CA GLY A 834 -6.38 18.49 51.70
C GLY A 834 -6.76 16.99 51.76
N ASP A 835 -7.58 16.49 50.81
CA ASP A 835 -8.06 15.10 50.83
C ASP A 835 -7.07 14.18 50.08
N LYS A 836 -6.04 13.76 50.79
CA LYS A 836 -5.00 12.86 50.24
C LYS A 836 -5.56 11.48 49.91
N ALA A 837 -6.59 11.01 50.59
CA ALA A 837 -7.18 9.70 50.33
C ALA A 837 -7.92 9.70 48.99
N ALA A 838 -8.76 10.69 48.76
CA ALA A 838 -9.42 10.88 47.47
C ALA A 838 -8.43 11.13 46.32
N ALA A 839 -7.36 11.88 46.56
CA ALA A 839 -6.31 12.10 45.55
C ALA A 839 -5.62 10.76 45.17
N LYS A 840 -5.25 9.94 46.15
CA LYS A 840 -4.65 8.60 45.92
C LYS A 840 -5.60 7.67 45.14
N ALA A 841 -6.89 7.68 45.48
CA ALA A 841 -7.91 6.91 44.78
C ALA A 841 -8.06 7.38 43.32
N ALA A 842 -8.04 8.68 43.05
CA ALA A 842 -8.10 9.24 41.72
C ALA A 842 -6.87 8.89 40.87
N VAL A 843 -5.66 8.92 41.47
CA VAL A 843 -4.42 8.48 40.81
C VAL A 843 -4.51 6.97 40.43
N ALA A 844 -5.00 6.15 41.35
CA ALA A 844 -5.19 4.71 41.08
C ALA A 844 -6.18 4.50 39.91
N LYS A 845 -7.25 5.30 39.85
CA LYS A 845 -8.23 5.26 38.73
C LYS A 845 -7.61 5.71 37.41
N ALA A 846 -6.80 6.78 37.43
CA ALA A 846 -6.08 7.22 36.22
C ALA A 846 -5.23 6.09 35.60
N LEU A 847 -4.67 5.21 36.44
CA LEU A 847 -3.81 4.12 36.02
C LEU A 847 -4.54 2.79 35.76
N SER A 848 -5.85 2.73 36.03
CA SER A 848 -6.63 1.48 35.91
C SER A 848 -7.23 1.20 34.56
N PHE A 849 -7.20 2.08 33.63
CA PHE A 849 -7.75 2.02 32.25
C PHE A 849 -8.92 1.07 32.04
N PRO A 850 -10.13 1.57 31.73
CA PRO A 850 -11.29 0.73 31.44
C PRO A 850 -11.10 -0.12 30.17
N GLU A 851 -11.64 -1.32 30.17
CA GLU A 851 -11.58 -2.24 29.01
C GLU A 851 -12.26 -1.63 27.76
N ASN A 852 -13.34 -0.88 27.94
CA ASN A 852 -14.09 -0.22 26.87
C ASN A 852 -13.30 0.87 26.13
N LEU A 853 -12.16 1.30 26.66
CA LEU A 853 -11.25 2.26 26.04
C LEU A 853 -10.11 1.60 25.25
N GLY A 854 -10.27 0.35 24.86
CA GLY A 854 -9.35 -0.33 23.95
C GLY A 854 -8.06 -0.84 24.59
N ARG A 855 -8.00 -0.97 25.89
CA ARG A 855 -6.86 -1.57 26.59
C ARG A 855 -6.89 -3.11 26.64
N GLY A 856 -7.99 -3.73 26.25
CA GLY A 856 -8.19 -5.18 26.33
C GLY A 856 -8.29 -5.71 27.75
N LYS A 857 -8.55 -7.00 27.87
CA LYS A 857 -8.56 -7.69 29.15
C LYS A 857 -7.14 -7.98 29.63
N PRO A 858 -6.93 -8.09 30.96
CA PRO A 858 -5.66 -8.56 31.50
C PRO A 858 -5.27 -9.90 30.85
N TYR A 859 -4.00 -10.06 30.58
CA TYR A 859 -3.46 -11.34 30.11
C TYR A 859 -3.55 -12.39 31.22
N ASP A 860 -4.03 -13.61 30.90
CA ASP A 860 -4.27 -14.65 31.89
C ASP A 860 -3.00 -15.21 32.55
N LYS A 861 -1.83 -14.93 32.01
CA LYS A 861 -0.53 -15.32 32.57
C LYS A 861 0.15 -14.11 33.18
N PRO A 862 0.97 -14.32 34.25
CA PRO A 862 1.72 -13.23 34.86
C PRO A 862 2.53 -12.48 33.80
N GLU A 863 2.36 -11.17 33.73
CA GLU A 863 3.15 -10.31 32.86
C GLU A 863 4.62 -10.39 33.31
N LYS A 864 5.47 -10.94 32.45
CA LYS A 864 6.92 -10.99 32.66
C LYS A 864 7.58 -9.85 31.93
N GLY A 865 7.21 -8.63 32.21
CA GLY A 865 7.79 -7.44 31.61
C GLY A 865 7.71 -6.28 32.59
N THR A 866 8.44 -5.20 32.29
CA THR A 866 8.27 -3.95 33.01
C THR A 866 6.84 -3.46 32.76
N PRO A 867 6.02 -3.23 33.82
CA PRO A 867 4.74 -2.60 33.63
C PRO A 867 4.97 -1.31 32.86
N ASP A 868 4.22 -1.09 31.80
CA ASP A 868 4.20 0.20 31.14
C ASP A 868 3.81 1.24 32.16
N LYS A 869 4.78 1.99 32.63
CA LYS A 869 4.49 3.31 33.16
C LYS A 869 4.22 4.17 31.92
N PRO A 870 2.97 4.49 31.60
CA PRO A 870 2.69 5.28 30.43
C PRO A 870 3.54 6.55 30.49
N GLY A 871 4.26 6.88 29.42
CA GLY A 871 4.95 8.17 29.31
C GLY A 871 4.04 9.39 29.52
N LEU A 872 2.75 9.15 29.61
CA LEU A 872 1.66 10.06 30.00
C LEU A 872 1.75 10.61 31.43
N LEU A 873 2.63 10.07 32.29
CA LEU A 873 2.89 10.62 33.62
C LEU A 873 4.09 11.57 33.66
N SER A 874 4.79 11.76 32.54
CA SER A 874 6.02 12.57 32.47
C SER A 874 5.82 14.05 32.83
N ASP A 875 4.60 14.57 32.71
CA ASP A 875 4.20 15.93 33.00
C ASP A 875 3.44 16.06 34.34
N TRP A 876 3.39 15.01 35.16
CA TRP A 876 2.72 15.03 36.46
C TRP A 876 3.59 15.71 37.52
N PRO A 877 3.00 16.57 38.38
CA PRO A 877 3.74 17.19 39.46
C PRO A 877 4.15 16.15 40.53
N ASP A 878 5.29 16.39 41.20
CA ASP A 878 5.84 15.51 42.23
C ASP A 878 4.83 15.13 43.33
N SER A 879 3.91 16.04 43.62
CA SER A 879 2.86 15.80 44.62
C SER A 879 1.92 14.66 44.22
N LEU A 880 1.67 14.46 42.91
CA LEU A 880 0.87 13.35 42.37
C LEU A 880 1.73 12.11 42.15
N LEU A 881 2.96 12.29 41.65
CA LEU A 881 3.87 11.16 41.44
C LEU A 881 4.15 10.36 42.71
N LYS A 882 4.19 11.03 43.87
CA LYS A 882 4.31 10.40 45.20
C LYS A 882 3.10 9.55 45.61
N LEU A 883 1.97 9.71 44.94
CA LEU A 883 0.74 8.95 45.15
C LEU A 883 0.58 7.75 44.22
N VAL A 884 1.44 7.64 43.21
CA VAL A 884 1.44 6.50 42.30
C VAL A 884 1.81 5.25 43.12
N PRO A 885 1.01 4.16 43.04
CA PRO A 885 1.33 2.93 43.70
C PRO A 885 2.74 2.43 43.31
N SER A 886 3.54 2.02 44.27
CA SER A 886 4.76 1.27 43.96
C SER A 886 4.36 -0.04 43.29
N ALA A 887 4.97 -0.36 42.15
CA ALA A 887 4.69 -1.57 41.38
C ALA A 887 4.99 -2.83 42.14
#